data_0a9a8910df2226daeb73c46120666145
#
_entry.id   0a9a8910df2226daeb73c46120666145
#
_cell.length_a   1.000
_cell.length_b   1.000
_cell.length_c   1.000
_cell.angle_alpha   90.00
_cell.angle_beta   90.00
_cell.angle_gamma   90.00
#
_symmetry.space_group_name_H-M   'P 1'
#
loop_
_entity.id
_entity.type
_entity.pdbx_description
1 polymer ?
#
loop_
_entity_poly.entity_id
_entity_poly.type
_entity_poly.pdbx_seq_one_letter_code
_entity_poly.pdbx_strand_id
1 'polypeptide(L)'
;MKHAALLLATLSIAAVANAAPTAQPTYRAEQFTDFVGINGSPIQLHVITDGPFAGAGKTYDPQVFYDLGVRHYRTGLFNDLTRPDHAQQIADAWKQQGVTAMLLIDPHKTETPEKVMGKLRAFTPGSVAELEGPNEVNNKFPPQQLNLRYKGKTDEAAGAAFMDDVYAAVKADSATRGINVVAYTAIFTDYHLARPHQAFDFANMHSYQGYNVPSSSLEPNELNFNNILPGGAVIKPFVPTECGYNVQPDISNGTGGTGSLRAQALNIPMLLAEYFRHGIPRAYLFALDNADGYGLLESDLKTKRPSYNALRSLLGVVQDASWDKTAHRWAGGGFTPRALLYSLDGAPPTVHTLTLQKHTGEYLLLIWNEVRNFDQDAHKEIVNDPVPVTLRFRTPLQASAELLTQNSGGAYDTTRQTISDASLRVAVPSSVMIIRLKRHSGQKAIAISAPTALAGSTTESSVHIAWKTQDRKMDGGYFVYRNGQFLASTADLAFDDRSSWIRPGLGYRYAVQRYDADGNMSPRAEIVVKTPDRRPDLVCASADIPETRPGDRVVFRGVIKNVGDGPTPPDTVCGLTFFVDGKYTSYSTTDGKPMAPGESRILTANGGHDWIAAAGAHLLRVQVDDINRIPDERSKENNNIDRSFTVREAVAPSHGGSLDGAADPSPGQVDLTQDGTLDWVHWGLGGKTGVNRKAAGGHQIGDLTMVGSGYVDATSGFGMSAKWSDGAPTKQVEDTHASLWLNSVGYGYRFTAPADTTPRVLKIYVGGIEGAGCTLTAHLSDDSASDYVSNTFNGNLSNDWSPVPGGFTGMYTIRYRAGSPNQTLEITWKLTSEPNRYLGQARLLAATLASDPERR
;
A
#
# COMPACT_ATOMS: atom_id res chain seq x y z
N MET A 1 -4.36 23.65 -6.45
CA MET A 1 -5.03 23.76 -7.76
C MET A 1 -4.00 23.67 -8.87
N LYS A 2 -4.19 22.68 -9.74
CA LYS A 2 -3.51 22.49 -11.02
C LYS A 2 -2.00 22.25 -10.99
N HIS A 3 -1.65 21.05 -11.33
CA HIS A 3 -0.62 20.37 -12.07
C HIS A 3 0.13 19.31 -11.28
N ALA A 4 -0.55 18.18 -11.06
CA ALA A 4 0.09 16.88 -11.13
C ALA A 4 -0.55 16.16 -12.33
N ALA A 5 -0.16 16.58 -13.53
CA ALA A 5 -0.42 15.81 -14.72
C ALA A 5 0.55 14.63 -14.71
N LEU A 6 0.01 13.48 -14.37
CA LEU A 6 0.62 12.19 -14.66
C LEU A 6 0.83 12.13 -16.17
N LEU A 7 2.06 12.20 -16.64
CA LEU A 7 2.42 11.85 -18.00
C LEU A 7 2.19 10.34 -18.14
N LEU A 8 1.00 9.94 -18.58
CA LEU A 8 0.82 8.69 -19.30
C LEU A 8 1.60 8.83 -20.61
N ALA A 9 2.77 8.22 -20.66
CA ALA A 9 3.47 7.97 -21.90
C ALA A 9 2.58 7.04 -22.74
N THR A 10 1.81 7.62 -23.66
CA THR A 10 1.20 6.86 -24.75
C THR A 10 2.32 6.34 -25.64
N LEU A 11 2.77 5.12 -25.39
CA LEU A 11 3.47 4.35 -26.42
C LEU A 11 2.47 4.13 -27.57
N SER A 12 2.60 4.93 -28.61
CA SER A 12 2.03 4.62 -29.93
C SER A 12 2.74 3.39 -30.48
N ILE A 13 2.18 2.21 -30.19
CA ILE A 13 2.51 0.99 -30.91
C ILE A 13 1.91 1.16 -32.29
N ALA A 14 2.77 1.37 -33.31
CA ALA A 14 2.38 1.29 -34.68
C ALA A 14 1.77 -0.11 -34.92
N ALA A 15 0.47 -0.16 -35.13
CA ALA A 15 -0.25 -1.37 -35.45
C ALA A 15 0.22 -1.88 -36.80
N VAL A 16 1.04 -2.91 -36.81
CA VAL A 16 1.16 -3.79 -37.98
C VAL A 16 -0.08 -4.66 -37.99
N ALA A 17 -0.91 -4.44 -38.99
CA ALA A 17 -2.14 -5.17 -39.24
C ALA A 17 -1.85 -6.68 -39.42
N ASN A 18 -2.22 -7.44 -38.46
CA ASN A 18 -2.78 -8.79 -38.41
C ASN A 18 -2.97 -9.16 -36.93
N ALA A 19 -3.91 -8.49 -36.28
CA ALA A 19 -4.30 -8.85 -34.93
C ALA A 19 -4.90 -10.26 -34.98
N ALA A 20 -4.10 -11.26 -34.62
CA ALA A 20 -4.63 -12.54 -34.22
C ALA A 20 -5.63 -12.28 -33.08
N PRO A 21 -6.77 -13.01 -33.05
CA PRO A 21 -7.76 -12.77 -31.99
C PRO A 21 -7.08 -12.95 -30.64
N THR A 22 -7.31 -12.03 -29.74
CA THR A 22 -6.82 -12.05 -28.35
C THR A 22 -7.53 -13.14 -27.56
N ALA A 23 -7.25 -14.42 -27.92
CA ALA A 23 -7.76 -15.55 -27.17
C ALA A 23 -7.20 -15.52 -25.76
N GLN A 24 -8.05 -15.81 -24.78
CA GLN A 24 -7.64 -15.95 -23.39
C GLN A 24 -7.71 -17.43 -22.95
N PRO A 25 -6.87 -17.85 -22.01
CA PRO A 25 -6.92 -19.21 -21.50
C PRO A 25 -8.24 -19.45 -20.76
N THR A 26 -8.67 -20.70 -20.79
CA THR A 26 -9.81 -21.17 -19.99
C THR A 26 -9.30 -22.06 -18.87
N TYR A 27 -9.75 -21.80 -17.67
CA TYR A 27 -9.40 -22.58 -16.47
C TYR A 27 -10.58 -23.47 -16.07
N ARG A 28 -10.31 -24.51 -15.31
CA ARG A 28 -11.38 -25.29 -14.67
C ARG A 28 -12.07 -24.43 -13.63
N ALA A 29 -13.39 -24.44 -13.58
CA ALA A 29 -14.17 -23.70 -12.58
C ALA A 29 -13.79 -24.12 -11.14
N GLU A 30 -13.45 -25.39 -10.96
CA GLU A 30 -12.97 -25.95 -9.70
C GLU A 30 -11.67 -25.30 -9.19
N GLN A 31 -10.76 -24.88 -10.09
CA GLN A 31 -9.55 -24.20 -9.69
C GLN A 31 -9.83 -22.84 -9.05
N PHE A 32 -10.88 -22.14 -9.52
CA PHE A 32 -11.31 -20.88 -8.92
C PHE A 32 -11.97 -21.10 -7.55
N THR A 33 -12.76 -22.16 -7.39
CA THR A 33 -13.35 -22.50 -6.08
C THR A 33 -12.26 -22.85 -5.06
N ASP A 34 -11.27 -23.65 -5.45
CA ASP A 34 -10.15 -24.05 -4.59
C ASP A 34 -9.18 -22.91 -4.27
N PHE A 35 -9.15 -21.87 -5.12
CA PHE A 35 -8.31 -20.68 -4.93
C PHE A 35 -8.78 -19.83 -3.72
N VAL A 36 -10.06 -19.84 -3.37
CA VAL A 36 -10.64 -18.93 -2.37
C VAL A 36 -10.52 -19.49 -0.97
N GLY A 37 -9.82 -18.75 -0.12
CA GLY A 37 -9.75 -18.94 1.32
C GLY A 37 -10.36 -17.77 2.09
N ILE A 38 -10.51 -17.90 3.40
CA ILE A 38 -11.02 -16.86 4.29
C ILE A 38 -10.34 -16.90 5.65
N ASN A 39 -10.08 -15.75 6.24
CA ASN A 39 -9.69 -15.62 7.64
C ASN A 39 -10.89 -15.87 8.54
N GLY A 40 -10.74 -16.76 9.51
CA GLY A 40 -11.77 -17.23 10.41
C GLY A 40 -11.86 -18.75 10.39
N SER A 41 -12.27 -19.35 11.48
CA SER A 41 -12.33 -20.81 11.64
C SER A 41 -13.79 -21.27 11.65
N PRO A 42 -14.13 -22.38 10.95
CA PRO A 42 -15.47 -22.98 11.05
C PRO A 42 -15.79 -23.50 12.45
N ILE A 43 -14.75 -23.64 13.28
CA ILE A 43 -14.88 -24.03 14.69
C ILE A 43 -14.09 -23.00 15.49
N GLN A 44 -14.78 -22.18 16.27
CA GLN A 44 -14.10 -21.27 17.18
C GLN A 44 -13.35 -22.05 18.25
N LEU A 45 -12.04 -21.90 18.24
CA LEU A 45 -11.11 -22.47 19.19
C LEU A 45 -10.87 -21.57 20.41
N HIS A 46 -11.54 -20.41 20.49
CA HIS A 46 -11.11 -19.38 21.45
C HIS A 46 -12.20 -18.67 22.20
N VAL A 47 -11.96 -18.63 23.48
CA VAL A 47 -12.14 -17.44 24.33
C VAL A 47 -10.80 -16.67 24.30
N ILE A 48 -10.74 -15.48 23.74
CA ILE A 48 -9.59 -14.60 23.89
C ILE A 48 -9.61 -14.15 25.36
N THR A 49 -8.70 -14.69 26.17
CA THR A 49 -8.66 -14.42 27.62
C THR A 49 -7.91 -13.15 27.95
N ASP A 50 -7.07 -12.63 27.04
CA ASP A 50 -6.18 -11.50 27.32
C ASP A 50 -6.14 -10.49 26.19
N GLY A 51 -6.14 -9.19 26.54
CA GLY A 51 -5.98 -8.07 25.61
C GLY A 51 -7.28 -7.27 25.38
N PRO A 52 -7.26 -6.24 24.53
CA PRO A 52 -8.42 -5.38 24.26
C PRO A 52 -9.62 -6.08 23.63
N PHE A 53 -9.45 -7.32 23.19
CA PHE A 53 -10.50 -8.21 22.69
C PHE A 53 -10.96 -9.23 23.72
N ALA A 54 -10.51 -9.14 24.97
CA ALA A 54 -10.88 -10.05 26.05
C ALA A 54 -12.38 -9.90 26.39
N GLY A 55 -13.10 -11.01 26.42
CA GLY A 55 -14.42 -11.08 27.02
C GLY A 55 -15.61 -11.31 26.12
N ALA A 56 -15.46 -11.55 24.82
CA ALA A 56 -16.56 -11.93 23.97
C ALA A 56 -16.26 -13.24 23.24
N GLY A 57 -16.45 -14.35 23.90
CA GLY A 57 -16.60 -15.65 23.27
C GLY A 57 -17.87 -15.68 22.41
N LYS A 58 -17.96 -14.86 21.35
CA LYS A 58 -19.04 -14.91 20.40
C LYS A 58 -18.74 -16.07 19.45
N THR A 59 -19.55 -17.11 19.54
CA THR A 59 -19.52 -18.22 18.58
C THR A 59 -20.49 -17.91 17.45
N TYR A 60 -20.06 -18.01 16.20
CA TYR A 60 -20.97 -18.07 15.08
C TYR A 60 -21.36 -19.52 14.79
N ASP A 61 -22.50 -19.71 14.13
CA ASP A 61 -22.91 -21.02 13.65
C ASP A 61 -21.91 -21.49 12.57
N PRO A 62 -21.22 -22.63 12.73
CA PRO A 62 -20.32 -23.16 11.70
C PRO A 62 -20.97 -23.31 10.32
N GLN A 63 -22.28 -23.46 10.26
CA GLN A 63 -23.03 -23.52 9.00
C GLN A 63 -22.87 -22.24 8.17
N VAL A 64 -22.70 -21.08 8.81
CA VAL A 64 -22.43 -19.81 8.12
C VAL A 64 -21.13 -19.87 7.31
N PHE A 65 -20.11 -20.54 7.82
CA PHE A 65 -18.87 -20.78 7.10
C PHE A 65 -19.08 -21.75 5.91
N TYR A 66 -19.73 -22.90 6.15
CA TYR A 66 -19.94 -23.90 5.11
C TYR A 66 -20.85 -23.41 3.99
N ASP A 67 -21.84 -22.59 4.30
CA ASP A 67 -22.75 -21.98 3.30
C ASP A 67 -22.03 -21.06 2.32
N LEU A 68 -20.87 -20.51 2.67
CA LEU A 68 -20.07 -19.72 1.74
C LEU A 68 -19.50 -20.55 0.59
N GLY A 69 -19.26 -21.85 0.82
CA GLY A 69 -18.62 -22.75 -0.16
C GLY A 69 -17.10 -22.63 -0.23
N VAL A 70 -16.45 -21.90 0.71
CA VAL A 70 -15.00 -21.85 0.82
C VAL A 70 -14.44 -23.14 1.39
N ARG A 71 -13.20 -23.52 1.00
CA ARG A 71 -12.56 -24.78 1.38
C ARG A 71 -11.31 -24.60 2.20
N HIS A 72 -10.83 -23.37 2.30
CA HIS A 72 -9.61 -23.02 3.02
C HIS A 72 -9.91 -21.92 4.01
N TYR A 73 -9.37 -22.06 5.23
CA TYR A 73 -9.44 -20.99 6.20
C TYR A 73 -8.10 -20.79 6.87
N ARG A 74 -7.83 -19.55 7.25
CA ARG A 74 -6.62 -19.15 7.96
C ARG A 74 -6.95 -18.92 9.43
N THR A 75 -6.17 -19.50 10.33
CA THR A 75 -6.30 -19.34 11.77
C THR A 75 -4.95 -19.55 12.46
N GLY A 76 -4.81 -19.07 13.70
CA GLY A 76 -3.59 -19.29 14.48
C GLY A 76 -3.45 -20.75 14.94
N LEU A 77 -2.24 -21.30 14.83
CA LEU A 77 -1.93 -22.67 15.30
C LEU A 77 -2.09 -22.81 16.82
N PHE A 78 -1.98 -21.71 17.55
CA PHE A 78 -1.73 -21.75 18.98
C PHE A 78 -2.89 -21.27 19.83
N ASN A 79 -3.97 -21.01 19.20
CA ASN A 79 -5.08 -20.37 19.86
C ASN A 79 -5.80 -21.18 20.95
N ASP A 80 -5.63 -22.45 21.19
CA ASP A 80 -6.01 -23.14 22.44
C ASP A 80 -5.42 -24.56 22.54
N LEU A 81 -4.28 -24.67 23.17
CA LEU A 81 -3.63 -25.99 23.35
C LEU A 81 -3.53 -26.41 24.80
N THR A 82 -4.45 -25.97 25.62
CA THR A 82 -4.68 -26.54 26.93
C THR A 82 -5.23 -27.97 26.83
N ARG A 83 -5.66 -28.40 25.61
CA ARG A 83 -6.20 -29.73 25.32
C ARG A 83 -5.60 -30.31 24.04
N PRO A 84 -4.54 -31.13 24.10
CA PRO A 84 -3.93 -31.75 22.91
C PRO A 84 -4.86 -32.55 22.00
N ASP A 85 -5.89 -33.20 22.60
CA ASP A 85 -6.91 -33.96 21.89
C ASP A 85 -7.92 -33.08 21.12
N HIS A 86 -8.03 -31.84 21.47
CA HIS A 86 -8.92 -30.88 20.80
C HIS A 86 -8.46 -30.56 19.37
N ALA A 87 -7.16 -30.45 19.13
CA ALA A 87 -6.60 -30.24 17.79
C ALA A 87 -6.98 -31.41 16.85
N GLN A 88 -6.88 -32.64 17.34
CA GLN A 88 -7.25 -33.80 16.56
C GLN A 88 -8.74 -33.83 16.20
N GLN A 89 -9.62 -33.58 17.19
CA GLN A 89 -11.08 -33.55 16.97
C GLN A 89 -11.48 -32.49 15.94
N ILE A 90 -10.85 -31.32 15.98
CA ILE A 90 -11.06 -30.25 15.03
C ILE A 90 -10.60 -30.64 13.63
N ALA A 91 -9.39 -31.20 13.51
CA ALA A 91 -8.85 -31.64 12.25
C ALA A 91 -9.73 -32.71 11.59
N ASP A 92 -10.27 -33.62 12.39
CA ASP A 92 -11.20 -34.63 11.93
C ASP A 92 -12.53 -34.02 11.45
N ALA A 93 -13.07 -33.08 12.20
CA ALA A 93 -14.28 -32.36 11.81
C ALA A 93 -14.09 -31.57 10.48
N TRP A 94 -12.96 -30.93 10.31
CA TRP A 94 -12.64 -30.21 9.06
C TRP A 94 -12.51 -31.17 7.89
N LYS A 95 -11.77 -32.23 8.08
CA LYS A 95 -11.60 -33.27 7.06
C LYS A 95 -12.92 -33.87 6.62
N GLN A 96 -13.86 -34.11 7.56
CA GLN A 96 -15.19 -34.61 7.25
C GLN A 96 -16.01 -33.65 6.37
N GLN A 97 -15.77 -32.36 6.44
CA GLN A 97 -16.46 -31.33 5.66
C GLN A 97 -15.69 -30.90 4.38
N GLY A 98 -14.54 -31.50 4.12
CA GLY A 98 -13.72 -31.14 2.96
C GLY A 98 -13.03 -29.75 3.05
N VAL A 99 -12.78 -29.31 4.26
CA VAL A 99 -12.15 -28.04 4.57
C VAL A 99 -10.73 -28.26 5.08
N THR A 100 -9.79 -27.41 4.69
CA THR A 100 -8.39 -27.46 5.12
C THR A 100 -7.96 -26.13 5.76
N ALA A 101 -6.97 -26.23 6.65
CA ALA A 101 -6.43 -25.07 7.35
C ALA A 101 -5.13 -24.56 6.74
N MET A 102 -4.98 -23.24 6.75
CA MET A 102 -3.71 -22.55 6.86
C MET A 102 -3.51 -22.20 8.34
N LEU A 103 -2.38 -22.60 8.91
CA LEU A 103 -2.08 -22.37 10.32
C LEU A 103 -0.97 -21.32 10.44
N LEU A 104 -1.30 -20.18 11.04
CA LEU A 104 -0.35 -19.12 11.38
C LEU A 104 0.46 -19.50 12.62
N ILE A 105 1.77 -19.42 12.55
CA ILE A 105 2.69 -19.59 13.68
C ILE A 105 3.16 -18.25 14.23
N ASP A 106 3.24 -18.17 15.56
CA ASP A 106 3.58 -16.92 16.24
C ASP A 106 4.65 -17.17 17.32
N PRO A 107 5.94 -16.90 17.00
CA PRO A 107 7.04 -17.10 17.94
C PRO A 107 7.06 -16.13 19.14
N HIS A 108 6.23 -15.07 19.13
CA HIS A 108 6.09 -14.19 20.31
C HIS A 108 5.56 -14.94 21.54
N LYS A 109 4.84 -16.04 21.33
CA LYS A 109 4.27 -16.86 22.40
C LYS A 109 5.19 -18.01 22.81
N THR A 110 6.50 -17.82 22.80
CA THR A 110 7.52 -18.80 23.20
C THR A 110 7.55 -20.08 22.34
N GLU A 111 7.24 -19.94 21.06
CA GLU A 111 7.27 -21.06 20.12
C GLU A 111 8.68 -21.34 19.62
N THR A 112 8.96 -22.61 19.50
CA THR A 112 10.19 -23.11 18.87
C THR A 112 9.80 -24.03 17.71
N PRO A 113 10.70 -24.25 16.73
CA PRO A 113 10.42 -25.19 15.63
C PRO A 113 9.97 -26.58 16.14
N GLU A 114 10.55 -27.07 17.25
CA GLU A 114 10.19 -28.36 17.85
C GLU A 114 8.74 -28.37 18.37
N LYS A 115 8.30 -27.27 19.02
CA LYS A 115 6.91 -27.11 19.47
C LYS A 115 5.95 -27.04 18.29
N VAL A 116 6.31 -26.27 17.25
CA VAL A 116 5.52 -26.23 16.00
C VAL A 116 5.36 -27.62 15.42
N MET A 117 6.45 -28.37 15.28
CA MET A 117 6.43 -29.74 14.76
C MET A 117 5.64 -30.68 15.63
N GLY A 118 5.77 -30.61 16.97
CA GLY A 118 4.99 -31.42 17.91
C GLY A 118 3.49 -31.23 17.70
N LYS A 119 3.07 -29.98 17.46
CA LYS A 119 1.66 -29.66 17.23
C LYS A 119 1.18 -30.08 15.83
N LEU A 120 1.96 -29.84 14.78
CA LEU A 120 1.60 -30.27 13.42
C LEU A 120 1.39 -31.77 13.31
N ARG A 121 2.18 -32.58 14.03
CA ARG A 121 2.03 -34.03 14.06
C ARG A 121 0.75 -34.51 14.77
N ALA A 122 0.15 -33.66 15.61
CA ALA A 122 -1.12 -33.99 16.28
C ALA A 122 -2.34 -33.83 15.37
N PHE A 123 -2.20 -33.12 14.24
CA PHE A 123 -3.28 -32.96 13.28
C PHE A 123 -3.44 -34.18 12.37
N THR A 124 -4.68 -34.47 11.99
CA THR A 124 -4.97 -35.50 11.01
C THR A 124 -4.30 -35.17 9.67
N PRO A 125 -3.56 -36.12 9.05
CA PRO A 125 -2.95 -35.90 7.76
C PRO A 125 -3.92 -35.38 6.71
N GLY A 126 -3.55 -34.27 6.04
CA GLY A 126 -4.35 -33.59 5.01
C GLY A 126 -5.41 -32.62 5.54
N SER A 127 -5.52 -32.38 6.87
CA SER A 127 -6.36 -31.30 7.41
C SER A 127 -5.66 -29.94 7.40
N VAL A 128 -4.33 -29.94 7.36
CA VAL A 128 -3.50 -28.74 7.24
C VAL A 128 -2.87 -28.70 5.85
N ALA A 129 -3.20 -27.72 5.05
CA ALA A 129 -2.68 -27.53 3.71
C ALA A 129 -1.45 -26.61 3.71
N GLU A 130 -1.44 -25.60 4.59
CA GLU A 130 -0.45 -24.54 4.60
C GLU A 130 -0.07 -24.17 6.03
N LEU A 131 1.19 -23.75 6.19
CA LEU A 131 1.76 -23.21 7.41
C LEU A 131 2.32 -21.83 7.10
N GLU A 132 1.76 -20.80 7.70
CA GLU A 132 2.18 -19.43 7.50
C GLU A 132 3.17 -19.00 8.59
N GLY A 133 4.18 -18.21 8.20
CA GLY A 133 5.15 -17.60 9.10
C GLY A 133 4.55 -16.53 10.00
N PRO A 134 5.39 -15.91 10.86
CA PRO A 134 4.93 -14.87 11.78
C PRO A 134 4.22 -13.73 11.08
N ASN A 135 3.13 -13.26 11.70
CA ASN A 135 2.30 -12.18 11.18
C ASN A 135 2.97 -10.83 11.41
N GLU A 136 3.09 -10.02 10.36
CA GLU A 136 3.45 -8.59 10.42
C GLU A 136 4.62 -8.28 11.37
N VAL A 137 5.75 -8.97 11.16
CA VAL A 137 6.91 -9.00 12.08
C VAL A 137 7.49 -7.63 12.43
N ASN A 138 7.24 -6.61 11.62
CA ASN A 138 7.66 -5.21 11.84
C ASN A 138 6.54 -4.32 12.39
N ASN A 139 5.38 -4.88 12.79
CA ASN A 139 4.27 -4.11 13.32
C ASN A 139 4.59 -3.58 14.72
N LYS A 140 4.82 -2.26 14.84
CA LYS A 140 5.11 -1.55 16.08
C LYS A 140 3.90 -0.79 16.64
N PHE A 141 2.75 -0.87 15.98
CA PHE A 141 1.55 -0.16 16.44
C PHE A 141 0.91 -0.82 17.67
N PRO A 142 0.51 -0.04 18.70
CA PRO A 142 -0.30 -0.57 19.78
C PRO A 142 -1.65 -1.11 19.27
N PRO A 143 -2.19 -2.19 19.83
CA PRO A 143 -1.68 -2.99 20.96
C PRO A 143 -0.66 -4.06 20.56
N GLN A 144 -0.34 -4.20 19.28
CA GLN A 144 0.39 -5.33 18.73
C GLN A 144 1.91 -5.25 18.85
N GLN A 145 2.50 -4.17 19.34
CA GLN A 145 3.95 -3.90 19.50
C GLN A 145 4.82 -5.18 19.51
N LEU A 146 4.96 -5.78 18.34
CA LEU A 146 5.63 -7.05 18.17
C LEU A 146 7.15 -6.85 18.33
N ASN A 147 7.72 -7.44 19.38
CA ASN A 147 9.17 -7.49 19.60
C ASN A 147 9.65 -8.92 19.34
N LEU A 148 9.59 -9.35 18.09
CA LEU A 148 10.02 -10.69 17.73
C LEU A 148 11.50 -10.87 18.02
N ARG A 149 11.86 -11.96 18.73
CA ARG A 149 13.25 -12.32 19.04
C ARG A 149 13.48 -13.81 18.79
N TYR A 150 14.51 -14.13 18.02
CA TYR A 150 14.90 -15.49 17.75
C TYR A 150 16.41 -15.59 17.47
N LYS A 151 17.11 -16.50 18.16
CA LYS A 151 18.57 -16.72 18.02
C LYS A 151 19.41 -15.44 18.06
N GLY A 152 19.07 -14.54 19.00
CA GLY A 152 19.77 -13.25 19.17
C GLY A 152 19.45 -12.19 18.11
N LYS A 153 18.56 -12.45 17.18
CA LYS A 153 18.04 -11.52 16.18
C LYS A 153 16.72 -10.91 16.64
N THR A 154 16.33 -9.80 16.02
CA THR A 154 15.06 -9.11 16.29
C THR A 154 14.26 -8.90 15.02
N ASP A 155 12.94 -8.67 15.16
CA ASP A 155 11.99 -8.28 14.13
C ASP A 155 12.06 -9.16 12.86
N GLU A 156 12.20 -8.60 11.68
CA GLU A 156 12.24 -9.34 10.41
C GLU A 156 13.37 -10.37 10.33
N ALA A 157 14.56 -10.01 10.85
CA ALA A 157 15.69 -10.93 10.87
C ALA A 157 15.45 -12.13 11.80
N ALA A 158 14.67 -11.94 12.86
CA ALA A 158 14.22 -13.01 13.74
C ALA A 158 13.16 -13.89 13.04
N GLY A 159 12.19 -13.27 12.36
CA GLY A 159 11.17 -13.95 11.57
C GLY A 159 11.78 -14.84 10.47
N ALA A 160 12.71 -14.30 9.69
CA ALA A 160 13.43 -15.04 8.67
C ALA A 160 14.18 -16.25 9.25
N ALA A 161 14.95 -16.04 10.33
CA ALA A 161 15.72 -17.14 10.96
C ALA A 161 14.82 -18.20 11.59
N PHE A 162 13.66 -17.83 12.15
CA PHE A 162 12.68 -18.75 12.67
C PHE A 162 12.06 -19.59 11.52
N MET A 163 11.72 -18.95 10.42
CA MET A 163 11.16 -19.63 9.25
C MET A 163 12.15 -20.56 8.57
N ASP A 164 13.46 -20.21 8.53
CA ASP A 164 14.50 -21.12 8.02
C ASP A 164 14.49 -22.46 8.77
N ASP A 165 14.45 -22.40 10.13
CA ASP A 165 14.43 -23.60 10.97
C ASP A 165 13.10 -24.38 10.87
N VAL A 166 11.97 -23.67 10.85
CA VAL A 166 10.64 -24.31 10.69
C VAL A 166 10.53 -24.98 9.33
N TYR A 167 10.92 -24.29 8.26
CA TYR A 167 10.88 -24.85 6.91
C TYR A 167 11.71 -26.12 6.82
N ALA A 168 12.95 -26.09 7.31
CA ALA A 168 13.82 -27.25 7.34
C ALA A 168 13.19 -28.42 8.09
N ALA A 169 12.60 -28.16 9.27
CA ALA A 169 11.94 -29.17 10.08
C ALA A 169 10.70 -29.76 9.39
N VAL A 170 9.82 -28.93 8.83
CA VAL A 170 8.60 -29.34 8.11
C VAL A 170 8.97 -30.21 6.90
N LYS A 171 9.98 -29.83 6.12
CA LYS A 171 10.37 -30.55 4.89
C LYS A 171 11.16 -31.83 5.18
N ALA A 172 11.85 -31.92 6.30
CA ALA A 172 12.57 -33.12 6.71
C ALA A 172 11.63 -34.25 7.20
N ASP A 173 10.48 -33.92 7.76
CA ASP A 173 9.54 -34.86 8.34
C ASP A 173 8.56 -35.43 7.31
N SER A 174 8.49 -36.75 7.21
CA SER A 174 7.61 -37.46 6.25
C SER A 174 6.12 -37.19 6.44
N ALA A 175 5.69 -36.89 7.66
CA ALA A 175 4.29 -36.58 7.98
C ALA A 175 3.87 -35.18 7.61
N THR A 176 4.81 -34.20 7.56
CA THR A 176 4.52 -32.79 7.36
C THR A 176 5.11 -32.21 6.09
N ARG A 177 6.02 -32.91 5.39
CA ARG A 177 6.69 -32.37 4.18
C ARG A 177 5.74 -31.94 3.06
N GLY A 178 4.53 -32.50 3.04
CA GLY A 178 3.47 -32.14 2.08
C GLY A 178 2.75 -30.82 2.42
N ILE A 179 2.93 -30.27 3.62
CA ILE A 179 2.39 -28.96 4.00
C ILE A 179 3.19 -27.89 3.29
N ASN A 180 2.50 -26.98 2.58
CA ASN A 180 3.14 -25.81 1.99
C ASN A 180 3.49 -24.79 3.07
N VAL A 181 4.70 -24.27 3.03
CA VAL A 181 5.15 -23.20 3.94
C VAL A 181 5.01 -21.89 3.23
N VAL A 182 4.28 -20.96 3.82
CA VAL A 182 4.06 -19.59 3.35
C VAL A 182 4.98 -18.66 4.13
N ALA A 183 5.62 -17.72 3.47
CA ALA A 183 6.55 -16.79 4.09
C ALA A 183 5.88 -15.97 5.22
N TYR A 184 6.68 -15.41 6.12
CA TYR A 184 6.21 -14.41 7.08
C TYR A 184 5.70 -13.15 6.36
N THR A 185 4.92 -12.32 7.05
CA THR A 185 4.48 -11.02 6.54
C THR A 185 5.14 -9.86 7.28
N ALA A 186 5.21 -8.71 6.61
CA ALA A 186 5.54 -7.41 7.16
C ALA A 186 4.46 -6.40 6.74
N ILE A 187 4.18 -5.42 7.61
CA ILE A 187 3.32 -4.29 7.23
C ILE A 187 4.13 -3.26 6.45
N PHE A 188 3.45 -2.54 5.56
CA PHE A 188 4.04 -1.58 4.64
C PHE A 188 5.19 -2.18 3.79
N THR A 189 5.78 -1.39 2.96
CA THR A 189 6.74 -1.83 1.94
C THR A 189 8.18 -1.94 2.41
N ASP A 190 8.42 -2.11 3.72
CA ASP A 190 9.77 -2.13 4.30
C ASP A 190 10.51 -3.48 4.19
N TYR A 191 10.08 -4.35 3.26
CA TYR A 191 10.78 -5.61 2.96
C TYR A 191 12.23 -5.44 2.51
N HIS A 192 12.62 -4.25 2.06
CA HIS A 192 14.02 -3.98 1.69
C HIS A 192 15.02 -4.07 2.86
N LEU A 193 14.53 -4.08 4.09
CA LEU A 193 15.32 -4.30 5.29
C LEU A 193 15.48 -5.79 5.64
N ALA A 194 14.62 -6.65 5.10
CA ALA A 194 14.69 -8.08 5.33
C ALA A 194 15.90 -8.68 4.61
N ARG A 195 16.56 -9.64 5.27
CA ARG A 195 17.65 -10.38 4.66
C ARG A 195 17.12 -11.34 3.62
N PRO A 196 17.91 -11.67 2.57
CA PRO A 196 17.54 -12.69 1.61
C PRO A 196 17.05 -13.97 2.28
N HIS A 197 15.84 -14.37 1.97
CA HIS A 197 15.15 -15.49 2.59
C HIS A 197 14.43 -16.32 1.51
N GLN A 198 14.61 -17.65 1.52
CA GLN A 198 14.02 -18.58 0.57
C GLN A 198 13.32 -19.78 1.21
N ALA A 199 13.27 -19.85 2.53
CA ALA A 199 12.71 -20.98 3.26
C ALA A 199 11.18 -20.92 3.30
N PHE A 200 10.55 -20.98 2.12
CA PHE A 200 9.11 -21.03 1.93
C PHE A 200 8.78 -21.67 0.56
N ASP A 201 7.55 -22.16 0.40
CA ASP A 201 7.02 -22.63 -0.88
C ASP A 201 6.26 -21.51 -1.61
N PHE A 202 5.57 -20.64 -0.86
CA PHE A 202 4.85 -19.48 -1.34
C PHE A 202 5.33 -18.18 -0.69
N ALA A 203 5.50 -17.18 -1.52
CA ALA A 203 5.65 -15.79 -1.08
C ALA A 203 4.36 -15.30 -0.43
N ASN A 204 4.44 -14.29 0.45
CA ASN A 204 3.30 -13.80 1.20
C ASN A 204 3.27 -12.29 1.29
N MET A 205 2.07 -11.74 1.38
CA MET A 205 1.83 -10.33 1.64
C MET A 205 0.40 -10.07 2.07
N HIS A 206 0.19 -9.13 2.99
CA HIS A 206 -1.13 -8.59 3.27
C HIS A 206 -1.46 -7.52 2.22
N SER A 207 -2.38 -7.84 1.33
CA SER A 207 -2.66 -7.03 0.14
C SER A 207 -3.93 -6.21 0.34
N TYR A 208 -3.76 -4.98 0.86
CA TYR A 208 -4.83 -4.03 1.10
C TYR A 208 -4.65 -2.78 0.22
N GLN A 209 -5.51 -2.62 -0.76
CA GLN A 209 -5.49 -1.51 -1.71
C GLN A 209 -6.39 -0.34 -1.32
N GLY A 210 -6.98 -0.36 -0.12
CA GLY A 210 -8.05 0.56 0.23
C GLY A 210 -9.23 0.38 -0.73
N TYR A 211 -9.88 1.46 -1.14
CA TYR A 211 -10.93 1.41 -2.18
C TYR A 211 -10.43 1.73 -3.59
N ASN A 212 -9.14 1.59 -3.84
CA ASN A 212 -8.63 1.52 -5.21
C ASN A 212 -9.02 0.21 -5.88
N VAL A 213 -8.77 0.13 -7.18
CA VAL A 213 -9.06 -1.09 -7.95
C VAL A 213 -8.21 -2.28 -7.48
N PRO A 214 -8.73 -3.51 -7.55
CA PRO A 214 -8.04 -4.71 -7.05
C PRO A 214 -6.61 -4.90 -7.56
N SER A 215 -6.37 -4.61 -8.85
CA SER A 215 -5.05 -4.76 -9.48
C SER A 215 -3.99 -3.79 -8.95
N SER A 216 -4.39 -2.67 -8.33
CA SER A 216 -3.47 -1.60 -7.93
C SER A 216 -2.46 -1.97 -6.84
N SER A 217 -2.74 -3.00 -6.04
CA SER A 217 -1.85 -3.47 -4.98
C SER A 217 -0.97 -4.65 -5.38
N LEU A 218 -1.28 -5.34 -6.47
CA LEU A 218 -0.59 -6.57 -6.86
C LEU A 218 0.86 -6.31 -7.25
N GLU A 219 1.09 -5.42 -8.23
CA GLU A 219 2.43 -5.14 -8.72
C GLU A 219 3.39 -4.61 -7.64
N PRO A 220 3.04 -3.57 -6.88
CA PRO A 220 3.90 -3.09 -5.80
C PRO A 220 4.24 -4.16 -4.77
N ASN A 221 3.26 -4.98 -4.40
CA ASN A 221 3.44 -6.02 -3.39
C ASN A 221 4.39 -7.12 -3.86
N GLU A 222 4.18 -7.65 -5.07
CA GLU A 222 5.06 -8.69 -5.63
C GLU A 222 6.49 -8.17 -5.85
N LEU A 223 6.65 -6.95 -6.33
CA LEU A 223 7.96 -6.34 -6.54
C LEU A 223 8.71 -6.15 -5.22
N ASN A 224 8.03 -5.66 -4.18
CA ASN A 224 8.63 -5.48 -2.87
C ASN A 224 9.08 -6.80 -2.26
N PHE A 225 8.25 -7.85 -2.36
CA PHE A 225 8.64 -9.18 -1.88
C PHE A 225 9.84 -9.73 -2.67
N ASN A 226 9.84 -9.58 -4.00
CA ASN A 226 10.92 -10.06 -4.84
C ASN A 226 12.26 -9.37 -4.56
N ASN A 227 12.24 -8.14 -4.05
CA ASN A 227 13.46 -7.41 -3.66
C ASN A 227 14.23 -8.06 -2.50
N ILE A 228 13.58 -8.89 -1.66
CA ILE A 228 14.25 -9.62 -0.58
C ILE A 228 14.84 -10.95 -1.03
N LEU A 229 14.59 -11.38 -2.28
CA LEU A 229 15.10 -12.65 -2.76
C LEU A 229 16.61 -12.56 -3.05
N PRO A 230 17.40 -13.57 -2.67
CA PRO A 230 18.83 -13.59 -3.00
C PRO A 230 19.05 -13.72 -4.51
N GLY A 231 20.17 -13.21 -4.98
CA GLY A 231 20.59 -13.34 -6.38
C GLY A 231 20.57 -14.80 -6.85
N GLY A 232 20.01 -15.03 -8.04
CA GLY A 232 19.82 -16.36 -8.62
C GLY A 232 18.59 -17.12 -8.14
N ALA A 233 17.80 -16.55 -7.23
CA ALA A 233 16.53 -17.13 -6.77
C ALA A 233 15.51 -17.24 -7.90
N VAL A 234 14.74 -18.33 -7.90
CA VAL A 234 13.55 -18.45 -8.75
C VAL A 234 12.36 -17.89 -7.99
N ILE A 235 11.66 -16.95 -8.61
CA ILE A 235 10.45 -16.35 -8.05
C ILE A 235 9.42 -17.46 -7.77
N LYS A 236 8.91 -17.47 -6.54
CA LYS A 236 7.90 -18.43 -6.08
C LYS A 236 6.50 -17.82 -6.17
N PRO A 237 5.46 -18.65 -6.30
CA PRO A 237 4.08 -18.15 -6.32
C PRO A 237 3.75 -17.32 -5.09
N PHE A 238 2.93 -16.30 -5.29
CA PHE A 238 2.48 -15.37 -4.26
C PHE A 238 1.12 -15.79 -3.71
N VAL A 239 0.95 -15.78 -2.38
CA VAL A 239 -0.31 -16.05 -1.68
C VAL A 239 -0.60 -14.90 -0.73
N PRO A 240 -1.56 -14.01 -1.03
CA PRO A 240 -2.01 -13.03 -0.04
C PRO A 240 -2.81 -13.76 1.06
N THR A 241 -2.23 -13.83 2.26
CA THR A 241 -2.88 -14.44 3.41
C THR A 241 -3.90 -13.54 4.08
N GLU A 242 -3.86 -12.25 3.74
CA GLU A 242 -4.91 -11.28 4.04
C GLU A 242 -5.13 -10.35 2.85
N CYS A 243 -6.39 -10.18 2.46
CA CYS A 243 -6.82 -9.21 1.48
C CYS A 243 -8.31 -8.89 1.68
N GLY A 244 -8.76 -7.70 1.27
CA GLY A 244 -10.16 -7.33 1.42
C GLY A 244 -10.42 -5.85 1.38
N TYR A 245 -11.66 -5.48 1.71
CA TYR A 245 -12.18 -4.10 1.74
C TYR A 245 -12.92 -3.89 3.05
N ASN A 246 -12.54 -2.89 3.83
CA ASN A 246 -13.20 -2.59 5.09
C ASN A 246 -14.41 -1.67 4.92
N VAL A 247 -15.36 -1.80 5.83
CA VAL A 247 -16.52 -0.93 5.97
C VAL A 247 -16.53 -0.47 7.41
N GLN A 248 -15.97 0.70 7.69
CA GLN A 248 -16.06 1.30 9.00
C GLN A 248 -16.98 2.53 8.92
N PRO A 249 -18.00 2.66 9.78
CA PRO A 249 -18.66 3.93 9.97
C PRO A 249 -17.62 4.93 10.46
N ASP A 250 -17.78 6.18 10.06
CA ASP A 250 -16.93 7.30 10.41
C ASP A 250 -16.42 7.23 11.86
N ILE A 251 -15.17 6.76 12.01
CA ILE A 251 -14.52 6.77 13.31
C ILE A 251 -13.80 8.11 13.39
N SER A 252 -14.22 8.92 14.33
CA SER A 252 -13.71 10.27 14.64
C SER A 252 -12.21 10.37 14.97
N ASN A 253 -11.42 9.33 14.77
CA ASN A 253 -9.98 9.25 15.05
C ASN A 253 -9.09 9.42 13.81
N GLY A 254 -9.58 10.04 12.73
CA GLY A 254 -8.71 10.52 11.65
C GLY A 254 -8.33 9.49 10.57
N THR A 255 -8.77 8.25 10.68
CA THR A 255 -8.68 7.24 9.60
C THR A 255 -10.03 7.07 8.90
N GLY A 256 -10.59 8.12 8.42
CA GLY A 256 -11.93 8.33 7.88
C GLY A 256 -12.68 7.11 7.36
N GLY A 257 -13.99 7.15 7.40
CA GLY A 257 -14.92 6.10 6.97
C GLY A 257 -14.51 5.50 5.64
N THR A 258 -14.15 4.22 5.67
CA THR A 258 -13.28 3.64 4.65
C THR A 258 -14.04 2.88 3.59
N GLY A 259 -15.38 2.94 3.56
CA GLY A 259 -16.15 2.29 2.51
C GLY A 259 -17.59 2.04 2.85
N SER A 260 -18.35 1.50 1.90
CA SER A 260 -19.75 1.12 2.06
C SER A 260 -19.95 -0.38 1.91
N LEU A 261 -21.03 -0.91 2.50
CA LEU A 261 -21.45 -2.31 2.34
C LEU A 261 -21.67 -2.67 0.87
N ARG A 262 -22.19 -1.72 0.07
CA ARG A 262 -22.38 -1.91 -1.37
C ARG A 262 -21.01 -2.03 -2.07
N ALA A 263 -20.10 -1.10 -1.84
CA ALA A 263 -18.78 -1.12 -2.48
C ALA A 263 -17.97 -2.38 -2.10
N GLN A 264 -18.03 -2.81 -0.83
CA GLN A 264 -17.43 -4.08 -0.38
C GLN A 264 -18.01 -5.27 -1.16
N ALA A 265 -19.33 -5.32 -1.33
CA ALA A 265 -20.00 -6.42 -2.05
C ALA A 265 -19.66 -6.46 -3.54
N LEU A 266 -19.46 -5.32 -4.20
CA LEU A 266 -19.03 -5.24 -5.59
C LEU A 266 -17.55 -5.62 -5.76
N ASN A 267 -16.71 -5.17 -4.83
CA ASN A 267 -15.25 -5.28 -4.95
C ASN A 267 -14.71 -6.67 -4.60
N ILE A 268 -15.31 -7.41 -3.65
CA ILE A 268 -14.80 -8.73 -3.26
C ILE A 268 -14.81 -9.75 -4.41
N PRO A 269 -15.89 -9.95 -5.18
CA PRO A 269 -15.85 -10.80 -6.38
C PRO A 269 -14.82 -10.34 -7.42
N MET A 270 -14.66 -9.03 -7.59
CA MET A 270 -13.71 -8.42 -8.52
C MET A 270 -12.26 -8.66 -8.07
N LEU A 271 -11.97 -8.50 -6.77
CA LEU A 271 -10.67 -8.81 -6.17
C LEU A 271 -10.26 -10.26 -6.43
N LEU A 272 -11.15 -11.20 -6.16
CA LEU A 272 -10.88 -12.62 -6.36
C LEU A 272 -10.66 -12.95 -7.84
N ALA A 273 -11.46 -12.38 -8.74
CA ALA A 273 -11.30 -12.59 -10.18
C ALA A 273 -9.97 -12.03 -10.70
N GLU A 274 -9.54 -10.83 -10.26
CA GLU A 274 -8.25 -10.24 -10.62
C GLU A 274 -7.08 -11.05 -10.07
N TYR A 275 -7.12 -11.45 -8.80
CA TYR A 275 -6.04 -12.21 -8.19
C TYR A 275 -5.87 -13.58 -8.86
N PHE A 276 -6.96 -14.26 -9.16
CA PHE A 276 -6.91 -15.52 -9.92
C PHE A 276 -6.36 -15.32 -11.34
N ARG A 277 -6.78 -14.25 -12.03
CA ARG A 277 -6.29 -13.88 -13.37
C ARG A 277 -4.79 -13.58 -13.38
N HIS A 278 -4.25 -13.05 -12.28
CA HIS A 278 -2.82 -12.83 -12.07
C HIS A 278 -2.01 -14.12 -11.78
N GLY A 279 -2.67 -15.27 -11.70
CA GLY A 279 -2.01 -16.55 -11.45
C GLY A 279 -1.66 -16.80 -9.99
N ILE A 280 -2.26 -16.03 -9.07
CA ILE A 280 -2.18 -16.28 -7.63
C ILE A 280 -2.85 -17.61 -7.31
N PRO A 281 -2.15 -18.57 -6.67
CA PRO A 281 -2.70 -19.92 -6.45
C PRO A 281 -3.76 -19.96 -5.37
N ARG A 282 -3.75 -19.05 -4.41
CA ARG A 282 -4.72 -18.92 -3.31
C ARG A 282 -4.73 -17.52 -2.73
N ALA A 283 -5.90 -17.05 -2.30
CA ALA A 283 -6.06 -15.77 -1.62
C ALA A 283 -7.02 -15.93 -0.43
N TYR A 284 -6.66 -15.38 0.73
CA TYR A 284 -7.46 -15.44 1.94
C TYR A 284 -8.10 -14.08 2.21
N LEU A 285 -9.44 -14.05 2.12
CA LEU A 285 -10.20 -12.85 2.46
C LEU A 285 -10.12 -12.58 3.97
N PHE A 286 -9.84 -11.39 4.36
CA PHE A 286 -9.95 -10.90 5.74
C PHE A 286 -11.24 -10.09 5.87
N ALA A 287 -12.29 -10.50 6.66
CA ALA A 287 -12.41 -11.77 7.34
C ALA A 287 -13.88 -12.25 7.34
N LEU A 288 -14.15 -13.46 7.89
CA LEU A 288 -15.54 -13.91 8.07
C LEU A 288 -16.27 -13.09 9.13
N ASP A 289 -15.67 -12.91 10.29
CA ASP A 289 -16.15 -12.07 11.39
C ASP A 289 -15.84 -10.58 11.14
N ASN A 290 -16.47 -9.69 11.92
CA ASN A 290 -16.30 -8.25 11.72
C ASN A 290 -15.03 -7.71 12.42
N ALA A 291 -13.87 -8.25 12.05
CA ALA A 291 -12.59 -7.70 12.47
C ALA A 291 -12.31 -6.40 11.70
N ASP A 292 -12.10 -5.29 12.40
CA ASP A 292 -11.72 -3.97 11.85
C ASP A 292 -12.59 -3.50 10.66
N GLY A 293 -13.86 -3.90 10.63
CA GLY A 293 -14.78 -3.55 9.56
C GLY A 293 -14.70 -4.40 8.29
N TYR A 294 -13.73 -5.30 8.16
CA TYR A 294 -13.56 -6.15 6.97
C TYR A 294 -14.57 -7.32 6.88
N GLY A 295 -15.28 -7.62 7.96
CA GLY A 295 -16.13 -8.79 8.07
C GLY A 295 -17.16 -8.95 6.97
N LEU A 296 -17.46 -10.20 6.63
CA LEU A 296 -18.60 -10.59 5.81
C LEU A 296 -19.89 -10.72 6.65
N LEU A 297 -19.75 -10.82 7.97
CA LEU A 297 -20.84 -10.80 8.95
C LEU A 297 -20.82 -9.48 9.72
N GLU A 298 -21.94 -9.11 10.30
CA GLU A 298 -22.01 -8.02 11.28
C GLU A 298 -21.45 -8.46 12.64
N SER A 299 -21.31 -7.52 13.57
CA SER A 299 -20.74 -7.78 14.90
C SER A 299 -21.55 -8.77 15.76
N ASP A 300 -22.78 -9.11 15.35
CA ASP A 300 -23.58 -10.16 15.98
C ASP A 300 -23.19 -11.57 15.52
N LEU A 301 -22.27 -11.68 14.54
CA LEU A 301 -21.79 -12.91 13.93
C LEU A 301 -22.89 -13.79 13.29
N LYS A 302 -24.03 -13.22 12.97
CA LYS A 302 -25.23 -13.88 12.40
C LYS A 302 -25.73 -13.16 11.16
N THR A 303 -25.78 -11.84 11.22
CA THR A 303 -26.29 -11.00 10.13
C THR A 303 -25.30 -10.99 9.00
N LYS A 304 -25.72 -11.49 7.84
CA LYS A 304 -24.91 -11.59 6.62
C LYS A 304 -24.90 -10.26 5.89
N ARG A 305 -23.72 -9.72 5.61
CA ARG A 305 -23.57 -8.54 4.79
C ARG A 305 -23.81 -8.85 3.30
N PRO A 306 -24.10 -7.86 2.46
CA PRO A 306 -24.19 -8.06 1.00
C PRO A 306 -22.95 -8.72 0.41
N SER A 307 -21.76 -8.46 0.96
CA SER A 307 -20.49 -9.08 0.56
C SER A 307 -20.44 -10.59 0.84
N TYR A 308 -21.07 -11.07 1.93
CA TYR A 308 -21.26 -12.49 2.18
C TYR A 308 -22.08 -13.15 1.06
N ASN A 309 -23.21 -12.51 0.71
CA ASN A 309 -24.09 -13.02 -0.34
C ASN A 309 -23.41 -13.01 -1.71
N ALA A 310 -22.59 -11.98 -1.99
CA ALA A 310 -21.83 -11.86 -3.21
C ALA A 310 -20.81 -13.01 -3.37
N LEU A 311 -20.03 -13.29 -2.31
CA LEU A 311 -19.08 -14.39 -2.31
C LEU A 311 -19.79 -15.75 -2.43
N ARG A 312 -20.83 -15.99 -1.62
CA ARG A 312 -21.61 -17.23 -1.64
C ARG A 312 -22.22 -17.48 -3.02
N SER A 313 -22.80 -16.46 -3.63
CA SER A 313 -23.44 -16.57 -4.94
C SER A 313 -22.40 -16.82 -6.03
N LEU A 314 -21.25 -16.13 -6.02
CA LEU A 314 -20.14 -16.40 -6.94
C LEU A 314 -19.67 -17.83 -6.84
N LEU A 315 -19.32 -18.29 -5.64
CA LEU A 315 -18.82 -19.64 -5.42
C LEU A 315 -19.88 -20.71 -5.77
N GLY A 316 -21.15 -20.48 -5.44
CA GLY A 316 -22.26 -21.37 -5.82
C GLY A 316 -22.43 -21.50 -7.35
N VAL A 317 -22.16 -20.43 -8.11
CA VAL A 317 -22.19 -20.48 -9.58
C VAL A 317 -20.98 -21.24 -10.14
N VAL A 318 -19.78 -21.00 -9.61
CA VAL A 318 -18.53 -21.57 -10.17
C VAL A 318 -18.23 -22.98 -9.67
N GLN A 319 -18.75 -23.40 -8.54
CA GLN A 319 -18.52 -24.72 -7.97
C GLN A 319 -18.83 -25.83 -8.98
N ASP A 320 -17.88 -26.78 -9.15
CA ASP A 320 -17.95 -27.89 -10.12
C ASP A 320 -17.67 -29.26 -9.52
N ALA A 321 -17.07 -29.33 -8.33
CA ALA A 321 -16.84 -30.57 -7.60
C ALA A 321 -17.79 -30.68 -6.40
N SER A 322 -18.03 -31.92 -5.96
CA SER A 322 -18.77 -32.24 -4.75
C SER A 322 -17.86 -32.96 -3.73
N TRP A 323 -18.10 -32.73 -2.46
CA TRP A 323 -17.37 -33.42 -1.42
C TRP A 323 -17.89 -34.87 -1.23
N ASP A 324 -17.03 -35.85 -1.49
CA ASP A 324 -17.31 -37.26 -1.22
C ASP A 324 -16.93 -37.56 0.25
N LYS A 325 -17.94 -37.65 1.10
CA LYS A 325 -17.78 -37.89 2.54
C LYS A 325 -17.19 -39.27 2.84
N THR A 326 -17.32 -40.26 1.94
CA THR A 326 -16.78 -41.60 2.12
C THR A 326 -15.31 -41.68 1.71
N ALA A 327 -14.97 -41.08 0.56
CA ALA A 327 -13.59 -41.07 0.07
C ALA A 327 -12.75 -39.91 0.64
N HIS A 328 -13.33 -39.01 1.43
CA HIS A 328 -12.71 -37.80 1.98
C HIS A 328 -11.93 -37.01 0.91
N ARG A 329 -12.56 -36.77 -0.21
CA ARG A 329 -11.98 -36.00 -1.30
C ARG A 329 -13.04 -35.25 -2.11
N TRP A 330 -12.61 -34.16 -2.71
CA TRP A 330 -13.43 -33.49 -3.70
C TRP A 330 -13.49 -34.33 -4.98
N ALA A 331 -14.70 -34.67 -5.39
CA ALA A 331 -14.97 -35.48 -6.58
C ALA A 331 -15.51 -34.60 -7.69
N GLY A 332 -15.00 -34.73 -8.89
CA GLY A 332 -15.32 -33.91 -10.06
C GLY A 332 -14.19 -32.94 -10.40
N GLY A 333 -14.38 -32.17 -11.46
CA GLY A 333 -13.44 -31.09 -11.86
C GLY A 333 -12.13 -31.50 -12.50
N GLY A 334 -11.83 -32.78 -12.61
CA GLY A 334 -10.61 -33.33 -13.24
C GLY A 334 -10.78 -33.52 -14.75
N PHE A 335 -10.61 -32.47 -15.55
CA PHE A 335 -10.65 -32.56 -17.04
C PHE A 335 -9.72 -31.52 -17.64
N THR A 336 -9.45 -31.62 -18.94
CA THR A 336 -8.71 -30.59 -19.67
C THR A 336 -9.73 -29.60 -20.26
N PRO A 337 -9.73 -28.33 -19.84
CA PRO A 337 -10.64 -27.33 -20.34
C PRO A 337 -10.35 -27.01 -21.81
N ARG A 338 -11.35 -26.47 -22.49
CA ARG A 338 -11.22 -25.99 -23.87
C ARG A 338 -11.31 -24.48 -23.91
N ALA A 339 -10.43 -23.81 -24.64
CA ALA A 339 -10.45 -22.35 -24.75
C ALA A 339 -11.78 -21.88 -25.35
N LEU A 340 -12.38 -20.87 -24.75
CA LEU A 340 -13.45 -20.09 -25.35
C LEU A 340 -12.80 -19.01 -26.23
N LEU A 341 -12.98 -19.13 -27.54
CA LEU A 341 -12.36 -18.19 -28.47
C LEU A 341 -13.35 -17.05 -28.78
N TYR A 342 -12.99 -15.83 -28.38
CA TYR A 342 -13.80 -14.62 -28.58
C TYR A 342 -12.92 -13.37 -28.67
N SER A 343 -13.49 -12.28 -29.17
CA SER A 343 -12.93 -10.93 -29.08
C SER A 343 -13.93 -9.98 -28.40
N LEU A 344 -13.41 -8.87 -27.91
CA LEU A 344 -14.18 -7.79 -27.28
C LEU A 344 -14.12 -6.55 -28.16
N ASP A 345 -15.28 -6.10 -28.68
CA ASP A 345 -15.38 -4.84 -29.42
C ASP A 345 -15.95 -3.76 -28.51
N GLY A 346 -15.31 -2.59 -28.48
CA GLY A 346 -15.74 -1.45 -27.68
C GLY A 346 -15.34 -1.54 -26.20
N ALA A 347 -14.53 -2.51 -25.80
CA ALA A 347 -14.05 -2.64 -24.42
C ALA A 347 -12.87 -1.70 -24.16
N PRO A 348 -12.97 -0.77 -23.16
CA PRO A 348 -11.82 -0.03 -22.69
C PRO A 348 -10.83 -0.95 -21.94
N PRO A 349 -9.59 -0.52 -21.70
CA PRO A 349 -8.57 -1.32 -20.98
C PRO A 349 -8.99 -1.74 -19.57
N THR A 350 -9.95 -1.05 -18.97
CA THR A 350 -10.49 -1.37 -17.64
C THR A 350 -11.49 -2.54 -17.65
N VAL A 351 -11.93 -2.99 -18.84
CA VAL A 351 -12.79 -4.16 -18.95
C VAL A 351 -11.93 -5.43 -18.98
N HIS A 352 -12.06 -6.22 -17.95
CA HIS A 352 -11.33 -7.47 -17.76
C HIS A 352 -12.23 -8.68 -17.91
N THR A 353 -11.62 -9.83 -18.24
CA THR A 353 -12.34 -11.11 -18.36
C THR A 353 -11.53 -12.26 -17.76
N LEU A 354 -12.27 -13.26 -17.28
CA LEU A 354 -11.75 -14.54 -16.83
C LEU A 354 -12.71 -15.65 -17.32
N THR A 355 -12.18 -16.61 -18.06
CA THR A 355 -12.98 -17.73 -18.58
C THR A 355 -12.76 -18.99 -17.76
N LEU A 356 -13.84 -19.52 -17.20
CA LEU A 356 -13.86 -20.79 -16.49
C LEU A 356 -14.70 -21.80 -17.28
N GLN A 357 -14.42 -23.09 -17.10
CA GLN A 357 -15.23 -24.17 -17.67
C GLN A 357 -15.56 -25.22 -16.62
N LYS A 358 -16.79 -25.69 -16.59
CA LYS A 358 -17.23 -26.85 -15.80
C LYS A 358 -17.00 -28.17 -16.56
N HIS A 359 -16.91 -29.28 -15.80
CA HIS A 359 -16.77 -30.63 -16.39
C HIS A 359 -17.94 -30.97 -17.35
N THR A 360 -19.10 -30.36 -17.18
CA THR A 360 -20.24 -30.46 -18.07
C THR A 360 -20.02 -29.83 -19.45
N GLY A 361 -18.90 -29.10 -19.63
CA GLY A 361 -18.61 -28.33 -20.85
C GLY A 361 -19.17 -26.92 -20.87
N GLU A 362 -19.94 -26.51 -19.85
CA GLU A 362 -20.43 -25.15 -19.70
C GLU A 362 -19.29 -24.16 -19.43
N TYR A 363 -19.29 -23.04 -20.14
CA TYR A 363 -18.40 -21.93 -19.88
C TYR A 363 -19.06 -20.92 -18.95
N LEU A 364 -18.26 -20.37 -18.05
CA LEU A 364 -18.56 -19.24 -17.22
C LEU A 364 -17.56 -18.14 -17.58
N LEU A 365 -18.00 -17.16 -18.38
CA LEU A 365 -17.20 -15.99 -18.70
C LEU A 365 -17.52 -14.89 -17.68
N LEU A 366 -16.60 -14.68 -16.75
CA LEU A 366 -16.62 -13.57 -15.82
C LEU A 366 -16.12 -12.33 -16.56
N ILE A 367 -16.87 -11.22 -16.49
CA ILE A 367 -16.52 -9.95 -17.13
C ILE A 367 -16.87 -8.80 -16.20
N TRP A 368 -15.99 -7.81 -16.08
CA TRP A 368 -16.18 -6.64 -15.21
C TRP A 368 -15.43 -5.42 -15.73
N ASN A 369 -15.92 -4.24 -15.37
CA ASN A 369 -15.20 -2.99 -15.55
C ASN A 369 -14.46 -2.65 -14.24
N GLU A 370 -13.15 -2.77 -14.23
CA GLU A 370 -12.31 -2.54 -13.06
C GLU A 370 -12.11 -1.05 -12.80
N VAL A 371 -13.06 -0.45 -12.09
CA VAL A 371 -13.07 0.95 -11.68
C VAL A 371 -13.44 1.08 -10.20
N ARG A 372 -13.10 2.21 -9.59
CA ARG A 372 -13.43 2.45 -8.18
C ARG A 372 -14.94 2.55 -7.98
N ASN A 373 -15.45 1.92 -6.92
CA ASN A 373 -16.85 1.97 -6.48
C ASN A 373 -17.08 2.86 -5.25
N PHE A 374 -16.00 3.41 -4.70
CA PHE A 374 -16.02 4.29 -3.54
C PHE A 374 -14.88 5.31 -3.61
N ASP A 375 -15.18 6.55 -3.25
CA ASP A 375 -14.21 7.62 -3.10
C ASP A 375 -13.91 7.78 -1.59
N GLN A 376 -12.70 7.39 -1.19
CA GLN A 376 -12.29 7.44 0.21
C GLN A 376 -12.08 8.87 0.72
N ASP A 377 -11.63 9.78 -0.15
CA ASP A 377 -11.39 11.17 0.22
C ASP A 377 -12.70 11.95 0.41
N ALA A 378 -13.67 11.66 -0.44
CA ALA A 378 -15.00 12.27 -0.38
C ALA A 378 -15.99 11.48 0.50
N HIS A 379 -15.61 10.32 1.05
CA HIS A 379 -16.47 9.38 1.80
C HIS A 379 -17.79 9.07 1.07
N LYS A 380 -17.72 8.80 -0.22
CA LYS A 380 -18.89 8.71 -1.08
C LYS A 380 -18.85 7.52 -2.03
N GLU A 381 -20.01 6.86 -2.20
CA GLU A 381 -20.18 5.86 -3.24
C GLU A 381 -20.06 6.45 -4.65
N ILE A 382 -19.34 5.74 -5.51
CA ILE A 382 -19.29 6.03 -6.94
C ILE A 382 -20.26 5.07 -7.65
N VAL A 383 -21.22 5.64 -8.37
CA VAL A 383 -22.13 4.90 -9.23
C VAL A 383 -21.59 4.99 -10.65
N ASN A 384 -21.11 3.87 -11.17
CA ASN A 384 -20.54 3.78 -12.51
C ASN A 384 -21.60 3.30 -13.50
N ASP A 385 -21.71 3.98 -14.63
CA ASP A 385 -22.54 3.49 -15.75
C ASP A 385 -21.89 2.23 -16.36
N PRO A 386 -22.69 1.20 -16.69
CA PRO A 386 -22.17 0.01 -17.35
C PRO A 386 -21.60 0.33 -18.74
N VAL A 387 -20.48 -0.31 -19.08
CA VAL A 387 -19.78 -0.13 -20.36
C VAL A 387 -20.39 -1.04 -21.43
N PRO A 388 -20.87 -0.51 -22.57
CA PRO A 388 -21.39 -1.34 -23.66
C PRO A 388 -20.25 -2.05 -24.39
N VAL A 389 -20.25 -3.38 -24.41
CA VAL A 389 -19.23 -4.23 -25.05
C VAL A 389 -19.93 -5.25 -25.95
N THR A 390 -19.33 -5.57 -27.09
CA THR A 390 -19.80 -6.66 -27.95
C THR A 390 -18.76 -7.80 -27.93
N LEU A 391 -19.20 -8.95 -27.43
CA LEU A 391 -18.48 -10.21 -27.52
C LEU A 391 -18.70 -10.82 -28.89
N ARG A 392 -17.62 -11.17 -29.63
CA ARG A 392 -17.67 -11.91 -30.89
C ARG A 392 -17.03 -13.26 -30.71
N PHE A 393 -17.82 -14.32 -30.84
CA PHE A 393 -17.38 -15.67 -30.61
C PHE A 393 -16.91 -16.35 -31.90
N ARG A 394 -15.75 -16.97 -31.81
CA ARG A 394 -15.29 -17.95 -32.83
C ARG A 394 -15.64 -19.38 -32.44
N THR A 395 -15.77 -19.63 -31.14
CA THR A 395 -16.27 -20.92 -30.62
C THR A 395 -17.75 -21.07 -30.97
N PRO A 396 -18.16 -22.17 -31.63
CA PRO A 396 -19.56 -22.44 -31.90
C PRO A 396 -20.34 -22.64 -30.59
N LEU A 397 -21.31 -21.76 -30.34
CA LEU A 397 -22.14 -21.75 -29.12
C LEU A 397 -23.59 -21.97 -29.43
N GLN A 398 -24.37 -22.43 -28.45
CA GLN A 398 -25.83 -22.41 -28.51
C GLN A 398 -26.35 -20.98 -28.62
N ALA A 399 -27.51 -20.79 -29.22
CA ALA A 399 -28.06 -19.47 -29.53
C ALA A 399 -28.52 -18.66 -28.30
N SER A 400 -28.34 -19.15 -27.08
CA SER A 400 -28.72 -18.41 -25.86
C SER A 400 -27.60 -18.37 -24.81
N ALA A 401 -27.48 -17.22 -24.15
CA ALA A 401 -26.64 -17.01 -22.99
C ALA A 401 -27.48 -16.66 -21.76
N GLU A 402 -27.05 -17.07 -20.57
CA GLU A 402 -27.57 -16.56 -19.31
C GLU A 402 -26.59 -15.55 -18.74
N LEU A 403 -27.07 -14.34 -18.45
CA LEU A 403 -26.32 -13.26 -17.83
C LEU A 403 -26.70 -13.18 -16.35
N LEU A 404 -25.73 -13.37 -15.48
CA LEU A 404 -25.88 -13.28 -14.03
C LEU A 404 -25.25 -11.95 -13.59
N THR A 405 -26.09 -11.02 -13.13
CA THR A 405 -25.67 -9.67 -12.69
C THR A 405 -25.92 -9.53 -11.20
N GLN A 406 -24.96 -9.00 -10.48
CA GLN A 406 -25.06 -8.82 -9.05
C GLN A 406 -26.10 -7.75 -8.70
N ASN A 407 -27.05 -8.08 -7.79
CA ASN A 407 -28.04 -7.15 -7.27
C ASN A 407 -27.55 -6.42 -6.01
N SER A 408 -28.35 -5.50 -5.48
CA SER A 408 -28.00 -4.70 -4.30
C SER A 408 -27.79 -5.52 -3.00
N GLY A 409 -28.36 -6.72 -2.92
CA GLY A 409 -28.16 -7.65 -1.81
C GLY A 409 -26.91 -8.54 -1.96
N GLY A 410 -26.14 -8.38 -3.03
CA GLY A 410 -24.96 -9.17 -3.36
C GLY A 410 -25.25 -10.45 -4.15
N ALA A 411 -26.49 -10.92 -4.22
CA ALA A 411 -26.85 -12.12 -4.98
C ALA A 411 -26.87 -11.85 -6.50
N TYR A 412 -26.86 -12.91 -7.31
CA TYR A 412 -26.93 -12.81 -8.76
C TYR A 412 -28.35 -13.01 -9.27
N ASP A 413 -28.86 -12.04 -10.01
CA ASP A 413 -30.08 -12.13 -10.81
C ASP A 413 -29.74 -12.65 -12.21
N THR A 414 -30.57 -13.55 -12.75
CA THR A 414 -30.33 -14.17 -14.05
C THR A 414 -31.28 -13.63 -15.09
N THR A 415 -30.70 -13.19 -16.22
CA THR A 415 -31.44 -12.84 -17.42
C THR A 415 -30.98 -13.69 -18.59
N ARG A 416 -31.83 -13.89 -19.63
CA ARG A 416 -31.47 -14.63 -20.84
C ARG A 416 -31.37 -13.69 -22.01
N GLN A 417 -30.36 -13.91 -22.85
CA GLN A 417 -30.13 -13.13 -24.06
C GLN A 417 -29.78 -14.04 -25.22
N THR A 418 -30.22 -13.67 -26.42
CA THR A 418 -29.91 -14.42 -27.65
C THR A 418 -28.53 -14.03 -28.18
N ILE A 419 -27.73 -15.02 -28.55
CA ILE A 419 -26.50 -14.84 -29.32
C ILE A 419 -26.90 -14.80 -30.80
N SER A 420 -26.71 -13.66 -31.46
CA SER A 420 -27.02 -13.47 -32.89
C SER A 420 -25.74 -13.26 -33.68
N ASP A 421 -25.60 -13.95 -34.81
CA ASP A 421 -24.41 -13.87 -35.68
C ASP A 421 -23.08 -14.05 -34.89
N ALA A 422 -23.06 -15.05 -34.02
CA ALA A 422 -21.97 -15.33 -33.11
C ALA A 422 -21.55 -14.11 -32.21
N SER A 423 -22.48 -13.17 -31.99
CA SER A 423 -22.27 -11.95 -31.23
C SER A 423 -23.22 -11.82 -30.06
N LEU A 424 -22.74 -11.29 -28.96
CA LEU A 424 -23.48 -10.96 -27.76
C LEU A 424 -23.12 -9.55 -27.28
N ARG A 425 -24.07 -8.64 -27.25
CA ARG A 425 -23.86 -7.29 -26.71
C ARG A 425 -24.25 -7.27 -25.23
N VAL A 426 -23.35 -6.79 -24.38
CA VAL A 426 -23.58 -6.71 -22.94
C VAL A 426 -23.21 -5.32 -22.42
N ALA A 427 -23.86 -4.92 -21.33
CA ALA A 427 -23.52 -3.73 -20.56
C ALA A 427 -22.70 -4.17 -19.33
N VAL A 428 -21.39 -4.01 -19.38
CA VAL A 428 -20.43 -4.51 -18.38
C VAL A 428 -20.42 -3.59 -17.16
N PRO A 429 -20.86 -4.06 -15.97
CA PRO A 429 -20.91 -3.26 -14.76
C PRO A 429 -19.52 -3.14 -14.09
N SER A 430 -19.42 -2.26 -13.08
CA SER A 430 -18.28 -2.18 -12.14
C SER A 430 -18.34 -3.24 -11.03
N SER A 431 -18.85 -4.42 -11.37
CA SER A 431 -18.90 -5.64 -10.57
C SER A 431 -18.75 -6.84 -11.49
N VAL A 432 -18.53 -8.02 -10.94
CA VAL A 432 -18.39 -9.22 -11.76
C VAL A 432 -19.77 -9.66 -12.31
N MET A 433 -19.93 -9.59 -13.62
CA MET A 433 -21.02 -10.23 -14.35
C MET A 433 -20.52 -11.61 -14.80
N ILE A 434 -21.37 -12.63 -14.70
CA ILE A 434 -21.08 -13.99 -15.18
C ILE A 434 -21.96 -14.30 -16.37
N ILE A 435 -21.36 -14.68 -17.49
CA ILE A 435 -22.07 -15.11 -18.70
C ILE A 435 -21.93 -16.62 -18.85
N ARG A 436 -23.03 -17.34 -18.69
CA ARG A 436 -23.09 -18.80 -18.92
C ARG A 436 -23.32 -19.09 -20.41
N LEU A 437 -22.41 -19.89 -20.96
CA LEU A 437 -22.40 -20.22 -22.37
C LEU A 437 -22.26 -21.75 -22.55
N LYS A 438 -22.91 -22.30 -23.55
CA LYS A 438 -22.80 -23.72 -23.89
C LYS A 438 -22.38 -23.89 -25.34
N ARG A 439 -21.44 -24.82 -25.56
CA ARG A 439 -21.05 -25.20 -26.91
C ARG A 439 -22.20 -25.92 -27.64
N HIS A 440 -22.21 -25.83 -28.97
CA HIS A 440 -22.98 -26.75 -29.76
C HIS A 440 -22.56 -28.20 -29.48
N SER A 441 -23.52 -29.11 -29.37
CA SER A 441 -23.26 -30.52 -29.20
C SER A 441 -22.57 -31.13 -30.43
N GLY A 442 -21.66 -32.06 -30.24
CA GLY A 442 -21.08 -32.86 -31.31
C GLY A 442 -19.54 -32.73 -31.51
N GLN A 443 -18.90 -31.71 -31.01
CA GLN A 443 -17.42 -31.59 -31.07
C GLN A 443 -16.77 -32.31 -29.88
N LYS A 444 -16.09 -33.44 -30.15
CA LYS A 444 -15.25 -34.11 -29.14
C LYS A 444 -13.97 -33.29 -28.88
N ALA A 445 -13.54 -33.27 -27.62
CA ALA A 445 -12.23 -32.78 -27.27
C ALA A 445 -11.15 -33.70 -27.88
N ILE A 446 -10.15 -33.10 -28.49
CA ILE A 446 -8.98 -33.81 -29.04
C ILE A 446 -7.78 -33.40 -28.19
N ALA A 447 -6.98 -34.40 -27.81
CA ALA A 447 -5.70 -34.14 -27.17
C ALA A 447 -4.71 -33.57 -28.23
N ILE A 448 -4.10 -32.43 -27.94
CA ILE A 448 -3.08 -31.82 -28.78
C ILE A 448 -1.74 -31.77 -28.03
N SER A 449 -0.64 -31.86 -28.81
CA SER A 449 0.70 -31.92 -28.21
C SER A 449 1.13 -30.57 -27.64
N ALA A 450 1.84 -30.63 -26.51
CA ALA A 450 2.47 -29.47 -25.92
C ALA A 450 3.61 -28.94 -26.83
N PRO A 451 3.93 -27.65 -26.75
CA PRO A 451 5.14 -27.11 -27.36
C PRO A 451 6.40 -27.86 -26.85
N THR A 452 7.42 -27.93 -27.70
CA THR A 452 8.67 -28.63 -27.37
C THR A 452 9.87 -27.71 -27.56
N ALA A 453 11.06 -28.14 -27.10
CA ALA A 453 12.32 -27.42 -27.24
C ALA A 453 12.23 -25.96 -26.83
N LEU A 454 11.63 -25.69 -25.65
CA LEU A 454 11.62 -24.34 -25.07
C LEU A 454 13.05 -23.90 -24.81
N ALA A 455 13.41 -22.72 -25.31
CA ALA A 455 14.70 -22.08 -25.10
C ALA A 455 14.46 -20.62 -24.65
N GLY A 456 15.36 -20.10 -23.82
CA GLY A 456 15.28 -18.73 -23.35
C GLY A 456 16.64 -18.04 -23.40
N SER A 457 16.62 -16.75 -23.72
CA SER A 457 17.74 -15.83 -23.55
C SER A 457 17.29 -14.59 -22.80
N THR A 458 18.20 -13.93 -22.08
CA THR A 458 17.86 -12.87 -21.15
C THR A 458 18.84 -11.71 -21.22
N THR A 459 18.33 -10.53 -20.93
CA THR A 459 19.09 -9.38 -20.45
C THR A 459 18.74 -9.13 -18.98
N GLU A 460 19.27 -8.07 -18.36
CA GLU A 460 18.93 -7.67 -17.00
C GLU A 460 17.45 -7.28 -16.83
N SER A 461 16.79 -6.86 -17.92
CA SER A 461 15.43 -6.31 -17.91
C SER A 461 14.49 -6.90 -18.96
N SER A 462 14.89 -8.00 -19.60
CA SER A 462 14.04 -8.67 -20.59
C SER A 462 14.30 -10.17 -20.67
N VAL A 463 13.27 -10.90 -21.09
CA VAL A 463 13.34 -12.34 -21.36
C VAL A 463 12.78 -12.61 -22.75
N HIS A 464 13.56 -13.29 -23.58
CA HIS A 464 13.11 -13.86 -24.84
C HIS A 464 12.92 -15.36 -24.66
N ILE A 465 11.75 -15.90 -24.99
CA ILE A 465 11.50 -17.34 -25.05
C ILE A 465 11.07 -17.77 -26.44
N ALA A 466 11.53 -18.94 -26.87
CA ALA A 466 11.16 -19.54 -28.16
C ALA A 466 10.86 -21.03 -27.96
N TRP A 467 10.05 -21.59 -28.86
CA TRP A 467 9.64 -22.99 -28.80
C TRP A 467 9.46 -23.60 -30.20
N LYS A 468 9.22 -24.89 -30.25
CA LYS A 468 8.88 -25.62 -31.48
C LYS A 468 7.53 -26.31 -31.33
N THR A 469 6.89 -26.59 -32.47
CA THR A 469 5.68 -27.41 -32.52
C THR A 469 5.93 -28.60 -33.44
N GLN A 470 5.32 -29.73 -33.14
CA GLN A 470 5.37 -30.92 -33.97
C GLN A 470 4.30 -30.89 -35.11
N ASP A 471 3.24 -30.14 -34.92
CA ASP A 471 2.14 -30.04 -35.86
C ASP A 471 2.32 -28.86 -36.81
N ARG A 472 2.33 -29.14 -38.10
CA ARG A 472 2.54 -28.16 -39.17
C ARG A 472 1.27 -27.31 -39.48
N LYS A 473 0.10 -27.73 -39.05
CA LYS A 473 -1.16 -27.03 -39.31
C LYS A 473 -1.55 -26.15 -38.13
N MET A 474 -1.39 -24.85 -38.27
CA MET A 474 -1.59 -23.87 -37.24
C MET A 474 -2.88 -23.08 -37.48
N ASP A 475 -4.03 -23.63 -37.05
CA ASP A 475 -5.31 -22.91 -37.03
C ASP A 475 -5.64 -22.31 -35.63
N GLY A 476 -4.64 -22.12 -34.78
CA GLY A 476 -4.77 -21.64 -33.40
C GLY A 476 -3.60 -20.74 -32.97
N GLY A 477 -3.11 -20.90 -31.73
CA GLY A 477 -2.01 -20.11 -31.19
C GLY A 477 -1.45 -20.67 -29.89
N TYR A 478 -0.77 -19.82 -29.16
CA TYR A 478 -0.10 -20.14 -27.89
C TYR A 478 -0.50 -19.14 -26.82
N PHE A 479 -0.76 -19.64 -25.64
CA PHE A 479 -0.83 -18.86 -24.41
C PHE A 479 0.52 -18.87 -23.73
N VAL A 480 1.00 -17.69 -23.37
CA VAL A 480 2.28 -17.51 -22.67
C VAL A 480 2.01 -17.06 -21.25
N TYR A 481 2.71 -17.69 -20.31
CA TYR A 481 2.57 -17.42 -18.88
C TYR A 481 3.94 -17.14 -18.27
N ARG A 482 3.98 -16.28 -17.25
CA ARG A 482 5.14 -16.07 -16.36
C ARG A 482 4.70 -16.27 -14.92
N ASN A 483 5.38 -17.11 -14.15
CA ASN A 483 5.11 -17.42 -12.75
C ASN A 483 3.62 -17.78 -12.47
N GLY A 484 2.92 -18.38 -13.46
CA GLY A 484 1.50 -18.71 -13.41
C GLY A 484 0.57 -17.68 -14.03
N GLN A 485 0.95 -16.41 -14.10
CA GLN A 485 0.18 -15.33 -14.72
C GLN A 485 0.14 -15.47 -16.24
N PHE A 486 -1.04 -15.33 -16.83
CA PHE A 486 -1.20 -15.21 -18.27
C PHE A 486 -0.70 -13.84 -18.74
N LEU A 487 0.23 -13.83 -19.70
CA LEU A 487 0.80 -12.62 -20.29
C LEU A 487 0.17 -12.28 -21.63
N ALA A 488 0.16 -13.23 -22.55
CA ALA A 488 -0.24 -12.96 -23.91
C ALA A 488 -0.71 -14.23 -24.64
N SER A 489 -1.45 -14.00 -25.74
CA SER A 489 -1.73 -14.98 -26.76
C SER A 489 -0.97 -14.56 -28.04
N THR A 490 -0.29 -15.52 -28.69
CA THR A 490 0.47 -15.27 -29.90
C THR A 490 0.32 -16.41 -30.90
N ALA A 491 0.45 -16.13 -32.19
CA ALA A 491 0.59 -17.13 -33.24
C ALA A 491 2.07 -17.46 -33.53
N ASP A 492 2.99 -16.65 -33.04
CA ASP A 492 4.41 -16.82 -33.24
C ASP A 492 4.98 -17.95 -32.37
N LEU A 493 6.15 -18.42 -32.71
CA LEU A 493 6.90 -19.46 -32.00
C LEU A 493 7.91 -18.86 -31.02
N ALA A 494 7.73 -17.57 -30.67
CA ALA A 494 8.55 -16.85 -29.73
C ALA A 494 7.76 -15.74 -29.03
N PHE A 495 8.27 -15.29 -27.91
CA PHE A 495 7.69 -14.18 -27.14
C PHE A 495 8.80 -13.40 -26.43
N ASP A 496 8.71 -12.06 -26.50
CA ASP A 496 9.59 -11.14 -25.78
C ASP A 496 8.83 -10.53 -24.58
N ASP A 497 9.29 -10.82 -23.38
CA ASP A 497 8.84 -10.17 -22.17
C ASP A 497 9.78 -9.02 -21.82
N ARG A 498 9.28 -7.78 -21.93
CA ARG A 498 9.98 -6.53 -21.62
C ARG A 498 9.24 -5.73 -20.54
N SER A 499 8.43 -6.41 -19.76
CA SER A 499 7.68 -5.77 -18.69
C SER A 499 8.60 -5.28 -17.57
N SER A 500 8.14 -4.28 -16.82
CA SER A 500 8.80 -3.77 -15.61
C SER A 500 9.00 -4.79 -14.50
N TRP A 501 8.37 -5.97 -14.63
CA TRP A 501 8.51 -7.09 -13.71
C TRP A 501 9.83 -7.85 -13.81
N ILE A 502 10.56 -7.68 -14.92
CA ILE A 502 11.84 -8.36 -15.13
C ILE A 502 12.93 -7.58 -14.40
N ARG A 503 13.56 -8.26 -13.43
CA ARG A 503 14.62 -7.74 -12.57
C ARG A 503 15.92 -8.49 -12.77
N PRO A 504 17.10 -7.85 -12.55
CA PRO A 504 18.40 -8.52 -12.58
C PRO A 504 18.50 -9.62 -11.52
N GLY A 505 19.19 -10.70 -11.85
CA GLY A 505 19.59 -11.74 -10.91
C GLY A 505 18.45 -12.63 -10.41
N LEU A 506 17.28 -12.61 -11.04
CA LEU A 506 16.15 -13.45 -10.63
C LEU A 506 15.80 -14.49 -11.69
N GLY A 507 15.20 -15.59 -11.25
CA GLY A 507 14.70 -16.67 -12.10
C GLY A 507 13.19 -16.56 -12.28
N TYR A 508 12.75 -16.69 -13.52
CA TYR A 508 11.35 -16.64 -13.93
C TYR A 508 10.92 -17.97 -14.52
N ARG A 509 9.77 -18.48 -14.09
CA ARG A 509 9.16 -19.67 -14.69
C ARG A 509 8.20 -19.25 -15.80
N TYR A 510 8.56 -19.54 -17.05
CA TYR A 510 7.67 -19.38 -18.18
C TYR A 510 6.99 -20.69 -18.52
N ALA A 511 5.73 -20.61 -18.94
CA ALA A 511 4.98 -21.72 -19.49
C ALA A 511 4.35 -21.32 -20.82
N VAL A 512 4.34 -22.25 -21.77
CA VAL A 512 3.69 -22.08 -23.07
C VAL A 512 2.69 -23.20 -23.25
N GLN A 513 1.46 -22.85 -23.64
CA GLN A 513 0.35 -23.77 -23.86
C GLN A 513 -0.24 -23.55 -25.26
N ARG A 514 -0.27 -24.56 -26.07
CA ARG A 514 -0.88 -24.49 -27.39
C ARG A 514 -2.41 -24.56 -27.32
N TYR A 515 -3.10 -23.87 -28.17
CA TYR A 515 -4.53 -24.07 -28.45
C TYR A 515 -4.79 -24.14 -29.98
N ASP A 516 -5.82 -24.89 -30.39
CA ASP A 516 -6.25 -24.98 -31.81
C ASP A 516 -7.51 -24.15 -32.08
N ALA A 517 -7.98 -24.11 -33.34
CA ALA A 517 -9.16 -23.39 -33.78
C ALA A 517 -10.44 -23.87 -33.09
N ASP A 518 -10.47 -25.11 -32.63
CA ASP A 518 -11.59 -25.70 -31.88
C ASP A 518 -11.48 -25.44 -30.37
N GLY A 519 -10.44 -24.74 -29.92
CA GLY A 519 -10.18 -24.41 -28.54
C GLY A 519 -9.62 -25.58 -27.71
N ASN A 520 -9.20 -26.71 -28.31
CA ASN A 520 -8.49 -27.72 -27.55
C ASN A 520 -7.18 -27.16 -27.04
N MET A 521 -6.83 -27.42 -25.80
CA MET A 521 -5.61 -26.93 -25.15
C MET A 521 -4.66 -28.09 -24.85
N SER A 522 -3.37 -27.88 -25.09
CA SER A 522 -2.34 -28.84 -24.73
C SER A 522 -2.01 -28.77 -23.23
N PRO A 523 -1.25 -29.71 -22.68
CA PRO A 523 -0.48 -29.46 -21.47
C PRO A 523 0.44 -28.26 -21.64
N ARG A 524 0.82 -27.60 -20.54
CA ARG A 524 1.82 -26.55 -20.53
C ARG A 524 3.23 -27.15 -20.65
N ALA A 525 4.07 -26.55 -21.45
CA ALA A 525 5.52 -26.81 -21.44
C ALA A 525 6.18 -25.67 -20.68
N GLU A 526 7.13 -25.98 -19.80
CA GLU A 526 7.71 -25.02 -18.88
C GLU A 526 9.22 -24.90 -19.05
N ILE A 527 9.74 -23.70 -18.79
CA ILE A 527 11.16 -23.39 -18.71
C ILE A 527 11.41 -22.40 -17.57
N VAL A 528 12.54 -22.54 -16.88
CA VAL A 528 13.04 -21.52 -15.96
C VAL A 528 14.20 -20.80 -16.64
N VAL A 529 14.11 -19.48 -16.73
CA VAL A 529 15.18 -18.63 -17.25
C VAL A 529 15.63 -17.68 -16.15
N LYS A 530 16.92 -17.37 -16.10
CA LYS A 530 17.50 -16.46 -15.11
C LYS A 530 18.10 -15.25 -15.81
N THR A 531 17.78 -14.07 -15.31
CA THR A 531 18.41 -12.83 -15.75
C THR A 531 19.83 -12.74 -15.19
N PRO A 532 20.77 -12.09 -15.91
CA PRO A 532 22.08 -11.80 -15.37
C PRO A 532 21.99 -11.00 -14.07
N ASP A 533 22.82 -11.33 -13.08
CA ASP A 533 22.90 -10.58 -11.82
C ASP A 533 23.89 -9.42 -11.94
N ARG A 534 23.72 -8.60 -12.96
CA ARG A 534 24.45 -7.34 -13.13
C ARG A 534 23.54 -6.20 -12.69
N ARG A 535 23.98 -5.48 -11.67
CA ARG A 535 23.16 -4.46 -11.03
C ARG A 535 23.85 -3.11 -11.03
N PRO A 536 23.12 -2.00 -11.17
CA PRO A 536 23.66 -0.69 -10.86
C PRO A 536 24.00 -0.61 -9.36
N ASP A 537 24.86 0.34 -9.05
CA ASP A 537 25.20 0.70 -7.68
C ASP A 537 25.56 2.18 -7.71
N LEU A 538 24.63 3.02 -7.29
CA LEU A 538 24.75 4.47 -7.40
C LEU A 538 25.34 5.07 -6.13
N VAL A 539 26.39 5.87 -6.32
CA VAL A 539 26.99 6.62 -5.23
C VAL A 539 27.05 8.11 -5.55
N CYS A 540 27.03 8.93 -4.52
CA CYS A 540 27.49 10.31 -4.65
C CYS A 540 29.04 10.32 -4.57
N ALA A 541 29.69 10.46 -5.72
CA ALA A 541 31.14 10.43 -5.78
C ALA A 541 31.79 11.69 -5.19
N SER A 542 31.13 12.84 -5.30
CA SER A 542 31.53 14.09 -4.67
C SER A 542 30.34 15.04 -4.49
N ALA A 543 30.46 15.93 -3.54
CA ALA A 543 29.52 17.03 -3.32
C ALA A 543 30.31 18.33 -3.18
N ASP A 544 29.92 19.35 -3.94
CA ASP A 544 30.54 20.66 -3.93
C ASP A 544 29.75 21.60 -3.00
N ILE A 545 30.48 22.24 -2.11
CA ILE A 545 29.94 23.27 -1.21
C ILE A 545 30.55 24.59 -1.64
N PRO A 546 29.78 25.54 -2.19
CA PRO A 546 30.34 26.83 -2.60
C PRO A 546 30.81 27.61 -1.39
N GLU A 547 31.78 28.51 -1.59
CA GLU A 547 32.17 29.46 -0.55
C GLU A 547 30.95 30.35 -0.22
N THR A 548 30.61 30.40 1.07
CA THR A 548 29.28 30.84 1.50
C THR A 548 29.38 31.75 2.73
N ARG A 549 28.60 32.83 2.74
CA ARG A 549 28.44 33.76 3.87
C ARG A 549 27.05 33.59 4.50
N PRO A 550 26.87 34.00 5.75
CA PRO A 550 25.53 33.98 6.35
C PRO A 550 24.53 34.84 5.53
N GLY A 551 23.34 34.28 5.27
CA GLY A 551 22.33 34.91 4.42
C GLY A 551 22.43 34.55 2.93
N ASP A 552 23.51 33.95 2.47
CA ASP A 552 23.64 33.50 1.08
C ASP A 552 22.68 32.34 0.75
N ARG A 553 22.14 32.43 -0.43
CA ARG A 553 21.34 31.36 -1.02
C ARG A 553 22.26 30.34 -1.68
N VAL A 554 22.28 29.12 -1.15
CA VAL A 554 23.22 28.08 -1.55
C VAL A 554 22.55 27.09 -2.49
N VAL A 555 23.14 26.90 -3.67
CA VAL A 555 22.76 25.88 -4.64
C VAL A 555 23.80 24.76 -4.61
N PHE A 556 23.39 23.59 -4.13
CA PHE A 556 24.30 22.44 -4.03
C PHE A 556 24.50 21.76 -5.38
N ARG A 557 25.67 21.13 -5.51
CA ARG A 557 26.05 20.38 -6.69
C ARG A 557 26.76 19.08 -6.26
N GLY A 558 26.54 17.99 -6.99
CA GLY A 558 27.22 16.72 -6.71
C GLY A 558 27.42 15.90 -7.98
N VAL A 559 28.21 14.85 -7.85
CA VAL A 559 28.49 13.88 -8.91
C VAL A 559 27.86 12.56 -8.53
N ILE A 560 26.81 12.16 -9.25
CA ILE A 560 26.27 10.81 -9.19
C ILE A 560 27.10 9.88 -10.07
N LYS A 561 27.45 8.70 -9.58
CA LYS A 561 28.25 7.69 -10.30
C LYS A 561 27.65 6.31 -10.14
N ASN A 562 27.57 5.56 -11.23
CA ASN A 562 27.26 4.13 -11.18
C ASN A 562 28.57 3.33 -10.99
N VAL A 563 28.78 2.78 -9.80
CA VAL A 563 29.95 1.94 -9.49
C VAL A 563 29.64 0.43 -9.62
N GLY A 564 28.38 0.09 -9.94
CA GLY A 564 27.94 -1.26 -10.18
C GLY A 564 28.45 -1.85 -11.50
N ASP A 565 28.05 -3.08 -11.77
CA ASP A 565 28.40 -3.83 -12.99
C ASP A 565 27.25 -3.95 -14.00
N GLY A 566 26.08 -3.41 -13.67
CA GLY A 566 24.91 -3.26 -14.54
C GLY A 566 24.56 -1.80 -14.79
N PRO A 567 23.87 -1.49 -15.91
CA PRO A 567 23.36 -0.15 -16.16
C PRO A 567 22.14 0.15 -15.26
N THR A 568 21.85 1.43 -15.04
CA THR A 568 20.55 1.80 -14.45
C THR A 568 19.41 1.49 -15.43
N PRO A 569 18.19 1.17 -14.94
CA PRO A 569 17.06 0.87 -15.81
C PRO A 569 16.75 2.05 -16.76
N PRO A 570 16.29 1.77 -17.99
CA PRO A 570 15.84 2.81 -18.91
C PRO A 570 14.60 3.53 -18.32
N ASP A 571 14.42 4.78 -18.73
CA ASP A 571 13.31 5.65 -18.33
C ASP A 571 13.17 5.85 -16.81
N THR A 572 14.23 5.53 -16.07
CA THR A 572 14.28 5.68 -14.62
C THR A 572 15.10 6.91 -14.25
N VAL A 573 14.41 7.91 -13.73
CA VAL A 573 15.03 9.14 -13.22
C VAL A 573 15.61 8.86 -11.84
N CYS A 574 16.91 9.00 -11.67
CA CYS A 574 17.59 8.96 -10.38
C CYS A 574 18.22 10.32 -10.08
N GLY A 575 18.55 10.60 -8.84
CA GLY A 575 19.01 11.93 -8.47
C GLY A 575 19.84 11.98 -7.20
N LEU A 576 20.18 13.18 -6.84
CA LEU A 576 20.83 13.55 -5.59
C LEU A 576 19.85 14.38 -4.76
N THR A 577 19.66 14.01 -3.51
CA THR A 577 18.92 14.80 -2.53
C THR A 577 19.89 15.35 -1.49
N PHE A 578 19.76 16.64 -1.19
CA PHE A 578 20.66 17.38 -0.31
C PHE A 578 19.96 17.69 1.01
N PHE A 579 20.64 17.39 2.11
CA PHE A 579 20.21 17.69 3.47
C PHE A 579 21.30 18.49 4.17
N VAL A 580 20.92 19.56 4.85
CA VAL A 580 21.83 20.30 5.73
C VAL A 580 21.33 20.13 7.17
N ASP A 581 22.24 19.68 8.06
CA ASP A 581 21.96 19.40 9.47
C ASP A 581 20.75 18.46 9.66
N GLY A 582 20.65 17.44 8.77
CA GLY A 582 19.55 16.49 8.75
C GLY A 582 18.23 17.01 8.16
N LYS A 583 18.17 18.24 7.71
CA LYS A 583 16.97 18.83 7.08
C LYS A 583 17.07 18.77 5.56
N TYR A 584 16.00 18.30 4.95
CA TYR A 584 15.85 18.36 3.50
C TYR A 584 15.96 19.81 3.00
N THR A 585 16.73 20.02 1.92
CA THR A 585 16.87 21.33 1.27
C THR A 585 16.48 21.29 -0.20
N SER A 586 17.19 20.53 -1.00
CA SER A 586 17.02 20.55 -2.44
C SER A 586 17.32 19.20 -3.07
N TYR A 587 16.96 19.03 -4.32
CA TYR A 587 17.28 17.83 -5.10
C TYR A 587 17.65 18.19 -6.54
N SER A 588 18.26 17.21 -7.20
CA SER A 588 18.50 17.23 -8.64
C SER A 588 18.30 15.85 -9.23
N THR A 589 17.92 15.76 -10.48
CA THR A 589 17.61 14.50 -11.15
C THR A 589 18.32 14.35 -12.49
N THR A 590 18.55 13.09 -12.90
CA THR A 590 19.00 12.74 -14.25
C THR A 590 17.86 12.87 -15.27
N ASP A 591 18.19 12.69 -16.55
CA ASP A 591 17.25 12.74 -17.67
C ASP A 591 16.52 11.41 -17.95
N GLY A 592 16.67 10.40 -17.07
CA GLY A 592 16.10 9.05 -17.24
C GLY A 592 16.86 8.15 -18.22
N LYS A 593 17.89 8.63 -18.88
CA LYS A 593 18.76 7.75 -19.69
C LYS A 593 19.56 6.83 -18.80
N PRO A 594 19.74 5.56 -19.19
CA PRO A 594 20.57 4.64 -18.44
C PRO A 594 21.98 5.18 -18.19
N MET A 595 22.47 4.96 -16.98
CA MET A 595 23.88 5.18 -16.63
C MET A 595 24.65 3.87 -16.75
N ALA A 596 25.61 3.80 -17.65
CA ALA A 596 26.46 2.61 -17.81
C ALA A 596 27.35 2.38 -16.57
N PRO A 597 27.85 1.15 -16.35
CA PRO A 597 28.89 0.89 -15.35
C PRO A 597 30.06 1.85 -15.48
N GLY A 598 30.45 2.48 -14.38
CA GLY A 598 31.53 3.49 -14.31
C GLY A 598 31.15 4.90 -14.74
N GLU A 599 29.98 5.11 -15.34
CA GLU A 599 29.51 6.44 -15.78
C GLU A 599 29.26 7.37 -14.60
N SER A 600 29.58 8.65 -14.79
CA SER A 600 29.33 9.72 -13.82
C SER A 600 28.60 10.88 -14.49
N ARG A 601 27.67 11.51 -13.73
CA ARG A 601 26.96 12.72 -14.17
C ARG A 601 27.03 13.79 -13.09
N ILE A 602 27.19 15.03 -13.51
CA ILE A 602 27.16 16.18 -12.60
C ILE A 602 25.73 16.67 -12.50
N LEU A 603 25.23 16.77 -11.29
CA LEU A 603 23.87 17.22 -10.98
C LEU A 603 23.93 18.47 -10.12
N THR A 604 23.25 19.53 -10.55
CA THR A 604 23.07 20.78 -9.80
C THR A 604 21.65 20.82 -9.29
N ALA A 605 21.46 21.18 -8.03
CA ALA A 605 20.14 21.28 -7.42
C ALA A 605 19.21 22.18 -8.28
N ASN A 606 18.05 21.65 -8.66
CA ASN A 606 17.08 22.31 -9.54
C ASN A 606 15.63 22.22 -9.02
N GLY A 607 15.45 21.68 -7.82
CA GLY A 607 14.14 21.55 -7.15
C GLY A 607 14.30 21.55 -5.63
N GLY A 608 13.18 21.68 -4.94
CA GLY A 608 13.13 21.84 -3.48
C GLY A 608 13.26 23.30 -3.07
N HIS A 609 13.90 23.55 -1.93
CA HIS A 609 14.13 24.88 -1.38
C HIS A 609 15.64 25.16 -1.33
N ASP A 610 16.01 26.42 -1.59
CA ASP A 610 17.40 26.80 -1.38
C ASP A 610 17.71 26.85 0.11
N TRP A 611 18.89 26.38 0.47
CA TRP A 611 19.40 26.57 1.81
C TRP A 611 19.92 28.01 1.96
N ILE A 612 19.38 28.74 2.92
CA ILE A 612 19.94 30.02 3.32
C ILE A 612 21.00 29.77 4.35
N ALA A 613 22.22 30.16 4.07
CA ALA A 613 23.38 29.87 4.93
C ALA A 613 23.23 30.54 6.29
N ALA A 614 23.29 29.73 7.34
CA ALA A 614 23.42 30.21 8.71
C ALA A 614 24.91 30.20 9.12
N ALA A 615 25.31 31.08 10.05
CA ALA A 615 26.65 31.02 10.59
C ALA A 615 26.84 29.77 11.45
N GLY A 616 28.03 29.15 11.40
CA GLY A 616 28.34 27.99 12.22
C GLY A 616 28.88 26.78 11.44
N ALA A 617 29.05 25.68 12.17
CA ALA A 617 29.44 24.41 11.58
C ALA A 617 28.18 23.65 11.11
N HIS A 618 28.21 23.13 9.91
CA HIS A 618 27.10 22.43 9.25
C HIS A 618 27.54 21.09 8.69
N LEU A 619 26.58 20.17 8.55
CA LEU A 619 26.76 18.86 7.92
C LEU A 619 25.89 18.79 6.68
N LEU A 620 26.52 18.73 5.50
CA LEU A 620 25.83 18.39 4.25
C LEU A 620 25.80 16.86 4.12
N ARG A 621 24.62 16.28 4.06
CA ARG A 621 24.38 14.90 3.61
C ARG A 621 23.82 14.95 2.21
N VAL A 622 24.40 14.16 1.31
CA VAL A 622 23.86 13.93 -0.02
C VAL A 622 23.45 12.48 -0.15
N GLN A 623 22.21 12.25 -0.47
CA GLN A 623 21.62 10.93 -0.66
C GLN A 623 21.31 10.69 -2.14
N VAL A 624 21.73 9.53 -2.63
CA VAL A 624 21.40 9.05 -3.97
C VAL A 624 20.14 8.20 -3.90
N ASP A 625 19.26 8.33 -4.90
CA ASP A 625 18.02 7.53 -5.03
C ASP A 625 17.17 7.46 -3.74
N ASP A 626 16.94 8.62 -3.16
CA ASP A 626 16.26 8.81 -1.86
C ASP A 626 14.86 8.21 -1.76
N ILE A 627 14.16 8.10 -2.88
CA ILE A 627 12.82 7.49 -2.97
C ILE A 627 12.83 6.07 -3.56
N ASN A 628 14.02 5.46 -3.62
CA ASN A 628 14.22 4.06 -4.02
C ASN A 628 13.61 3.69 -5.39
N ARG A 629 13.85 4.52 -6.41
CA ARG A 629 13.41 4.23 -7.79
C ARG A 629 14.17 3.09 -8.44
N ILE A 630 15.36 2.78 -7.94
CA ILE A 630 16.19 1.65 -8.38
C ILE A 630 16.34 0.66 -7.20
N PRO A 631 15.30 -0.12 -6.91
CA PRO A 631 15.32 -1.04 -5.76
C PRO A 631 16.39 -2.14 -5.90
N ASP A 632 16.83 -2.43 -7.13
CA ASP A 632 17.79 -3.50 -7.46
C ASP A 632 19.26 -3.05 -7.40
N GLU A 633 19.58 -1.92 -6.82
CA GLU A 633 20.98 -1.56 -6.59
C GLU A 633 21.74 -2.63 -5.81
N ARG A 634 23.01 -2.80 -6.13
CA ARG A 634 23.88 -3.78 -5.46
C ARG A 634 24.04 -3.48 -3.96
N SER A 635 24.13 -2.20 -3.62
CA SER A 635 24.20 -1.72 -2.24
C SER A 635 23.38 -0.44 -2.08
N LYS A 636 22.72 -0.30 -0.93
CA LYS A 636 22.08 0.96 -0.49
C LYS A 636 22.85 1.61 0.66
N GLU A 637 23.85 0.90 1.20
CA GLU A 637 24.64 1.39 2.34
C GLU A 637 25.59 2.51 1.93
N ASN A 638 25.97 2.59 0.65
CA ASN A 638 26.88 3.57 0.08
C ASN A 638 26.16 4.74 -0.63
N ASN A 639 24.83 4.82 -0.54
CA ASN A 639 24.02 5.87 -1.18
C ASN A 639 24.16 7.25 -0.50
N ASN A 640 24.81 7.33 0.65
CA ASN A 640 24.96 8.57 1.39
C ASN A 640 26.42 9.01 1.47
N ILE A 641 26.64 10.33 1.33
CA ILE A 641 27.93 10.96 1.64
C ILE A 641 27.70 12.15 2.57
N ASP A 642 28.51 12.23 3.62
CA ASP A 642 28.47 13.34 4.58
C ASP A 642 29.69 14.24 4.38
N ARG A 643 29.46 15.57 4.42
CA ARG A 643 30.48 16.60 4.30
C ARG A 643 30.28 17.68 5.37
N SER A 644 31.22 17.83 6.29
CA SER A 644 31.22 18.95 7.24
C SER A 644 31.77 20.20 6.58
N PHE A 645 31.18 21.36 6.87
CA PHE A 645 31.64 22.66 6.41
C PHE A 645 31.32 23.75 7.45
N THR A 646 31.92 24.93 7.32
CA THR A 646 31.70 26.04 8.25
C THR A 646 31.39 27.30 7.49
N VAL A 647 30.26 27.92 7.84
CA VAL A 647 29.88 29.27 7.41
C VAL A 647 30.39 30.26 8.48
N ARG A 648 31.30 31.13 8.08
CA ARG A 648 31.86 32.12 9.05
C ARG A 648 30.86 33.25 9.30
N GLU A 649 30.74 33.67 10.58
CA GLU A 649 29.91 34.80 10.95
C GLU A 649 30.30 36.05 10.18
N ALA A 650 29.29 36.77 9.68
CA ALA A 650 29.48 38.17 9.30
C ALA A 650 29.61 38.99 10.59
N VAL A 651 30.59 39.90 10.64
CA VAL A 651 30.66 40.90 11.73
C VAL A 651 29.39 41.72 11.71
N ALA A 652 28.55 41.57 12.75
CA ALA A 652 27.21 42.17 12.81
C ALA A 652 27.29 43.70 12.75
N PRO A 653 26.47 44.37 11.92
CA PRO A 653 26.24 45.79 12.03
C PRO A 653 25.41 46.07 13.27
N SER A 654 25.77 47.05 14.09
CA SER A 654 24.99 47.50 15.26
C SER A 654 23.74 48.27 14.80
N HIS A 655 22.59 47.60 14.68
CA HIS A 655 21.32 48.26 14.33
C HIS A 655 20.38 48.25 15.54
N GLY A 656 19.68 49.36 15.78
CA GLY A 656 18.93 49.70 16.99
C GLY A 656 17.63 48.91 17.26
N GLY A 657 17.40 47.80 16.64
CA GLY A 657 16.28 46.89 16.93
C GLY A 657 16.55 45.91 18.05
N SER A 658 15.53 45.20 18.47
CA SER A 658 15.64 44.05 19.43
C SER A 658 14.60 42.99 19.10
N LEU A 659 15.00 41.70 19.26
CA LEU A 659 14.15 40.54 19.04
C LEU A 659 14.57 39.45 20.02
N ASP A 660 13.69 39.17 20.97
CA ASP A 660 13.91 38.18 22.03
C ASP A 660 12.69 37.27 22.12
N GLY A 661 12.88 36.00 22.44
CA GLY A 661 11.80 35.05 22.60
C GLY A 661 11.96 34.14 23.80
N ALA A 662 10.86 33.69 24.34
CA ALA A 662 10.77 32.65 25.35
C ALA A 662 9.74 31.59 24.93
N ALA A 663 10.01 30.33 25.34
CA ALA A 663 9.11 29.22 25.14
C ALA A 663 8.65 28.69 26.49
N ASP A 664 7.35 28.78 26.75
CA ASP A 664 6.72 28.42 28.02
C ASP A 664 5.76 27.24 27.86
N PRO A 665 5.54 26.42 28.90
CA PRO A 665 4.50 25.40 28.89
C PRO A 665 3.11 26.03 28.63
N SER A 666 2.20 25.22 28.13
CA SER A 666 0.82 25.65 27.86
C SER A 666 0.12 26.20 29.10
N PRO A 667 -0.58 27.34 28.98
CA PRO A 667 -1.42 27.86 30.05
C PRO A 667 -2.74 27.10 30.26
N GLY A 668 -2.98 26.02 29.48
CA GLY A 668 -4.24 25.27 29.51
C GLY A 668 -5.34 25.95 28.68
N GLN A 669 -5.91 27.05 29.17
CA GLN A 669 -6.85 27.92 28.47
C GLN A 669 -6.30 29.33 28.34
N VAL A 670 -6.44 29.93 27.16
CA VAL A 670 -5.98 31.28 26.84
C VAL A 670 -7.17 32.22 26.59
N ASP A 671 -7.10 33.43 27.10
CA ASP A 671 -8.06 34.50 26.85
C ASP A 671 -7.52 35.45 25.79
N LEU A 672 -7.97 35.25 24.54
CA LEU A 672 -7.47 36.06 23.41
C LEU A 672 -7.84 37.52 23.49
N THR A 673 -8.98 37.83 24.09
CA THR A 673 -9.41 39.23 24.36
C THR A 673 -8.45 39.94 25.32
N GLN A 674 -8.07 39.25 26.40
CA GLN A 674 -7.20 39.79 27.45
C GLN A 674 -5.75 39.87 26.98
N ASP A 675 -5.20 38.84 26.34
CA ASP A 675 -3.82 38.78 25.91
C ASP A 675 -3.55 39.61 24.63
N GLY A 676 -4.53 39.69 23.75
CA GLY A 676 -4.45 40.43 22.48
C GLY A 676 -5.06 41.83 22.56
N THR A 677 -4.46 42.72 23.38
CA THR A 677 -5.01 44.07 23.57
C THR A 677 -5.01 44.90 22.30
N LEU A 678 -4.03 44.73 21.41
CA LEU A 678 -3.96 45.41 20.12
C LEU A 678 -4.68 44.60 19.04
N ASP A 679 -4.39 43.29 18.93
CA ASP A 679 -5.01 42.39 17.95
C ASP A 679 -4.89 40.93 18.42
N TRP A 680 -5.74 40.05 17.88
CA TRP A 680 -5.61 38.62 18.02
C TRP A 680 -6.25 37.88 16.83
N VAL A 681 -5.81 36.68 16.59
CA VAL A 681 -6.34 35.77 15.56
C VAL A 681 -6.40 34.34 16.10
N HIS A 682 -7.48 33.66 15.81
CA HIS A 682 -7.68 32.23 16.08
C HIS A 682 -7.96 31.50 14.77
N TRP A 683 -7.37 30.30 14.62
CA TRP A 683 -7.52 29.49 13.42
C TRP A 683 -8.16 28.14 13.71
N GLY A 684 -8.92 27.59 12.74
CA GLY A 684 -9.47 26.24 12.78
C GLY A 684 -10.89 26.09 13.31
N LEU A 685 -11.50 27.15 13.88
CA LEU A 685 -12.90 27.07 14.30
C LEU A 685 -13.83 27.07 13.08
N GLY A 686 -14.60 25.98 12.91
CA GLY A 686 -15.46 25.78 11.75
C GLY A 686 -14.77 25.18 10.52
N GLY A 687 -13.55 24.65 10.66
CA GLY A 687 -12.81 23.97 9.62
C GLY A 687 -11.50 24.66 9.23
N LYS A 688 -10.77 24.09 8.28
CA LYS A 688 -9.42 24.53 7.90
C LYS A 688 -9.30 25.96 7.33
N THR A 689 -10.40 26.54 6.89
CA THR A 689 -10.49 27.94 6.44
C THR A 689 -11.09 28.86 7.51
N GLY A 690 -11.43 28.31 8.68
CA GLY A 690 -12.05 29.04 9.78
C GLY A 690 -11.05 29.98 10.44
N VAL A 691 -11.33 31.30 10.39
CA VAL A 691 -10.54 32.35 11.04
C VAL A 691 -11.45 33.25 11.84
N ASN A 692 -11.09 33.46 13.11
CA ASN A 692 -11.73 34.46 13.98
C ASN A 692 -10.66 35.49 14.37
N ARG A 693 -11.04 36.78 14.43
CA ARG A 693 -10.16 37.89 14.72
C ARG A 693 -10.80 38.84 15.74
N LYS A 694 -9.97 39.63 16.36
CA LYS A 694 -10.46 40.77 17.21
C LYS A 694 -11.26 41.71 16.31
N ALA A 695 -12.53 41.96 16.69
CA ALA A 695 -13.44 42.78 15.88
C ALA A 695 -12.94 44.22 15.68
N ALA A 696 -12.24 44.77 16.70
CA ALA A 696 -11.66 46.13 16.70
C ALA A 696 -10.13 46.13 16.53
N GLY A 697 -9.50 44.99 16.21
CA GLY A 697 -8.03 44.84 16.13
C GLY A 697 -7.37 45.46 14.89
N GLY A 698 -8.13 45.86 13.89
CA GLY A 698 -7.60 46.49 12.68
C GLY A 698 -6.81 45.54 11.77
N HIS A 699 -6.94 44.24 11.96
CA HIS A 699 -6.25 43.19 11.16
C HIS A 699 -4.73 43.37 11.14
N GLN A 700 -4.13 43.66 12.31
CA GLN A 700 -2.70 43.93 12.42
C GLN A 700 -1.86 42.65 12.28
N ILE A 701 -2.33 41.52 12.80
CA ILE A 701 -1.73 40.22 12.53
C ILE A 701 -2.12 39.81 11.12
N GLY A 702 -1.15 39.62 10.22
CA GLY A 702 -1.38 39.29 8.82
C GLY A 702 -2.08 37.96 8.60
N ASP A 703 -2.48 37.71 7.36
CA ASP A 703 -3.11 36.46 6.99
C ASP A 703 -2.12 35.29 7.00
N LEU A 704 -2.67 34.11 7.36
CA LEU A 704 -1.89 32.89 7.40
C LEU A 704 -1.57 32.43 5.98
N THR A 705 -0.31 32.16 5.72
CA THR A 705 0.19 31.54 4.48
C THR A 705 0.92 30.24 4.81
N MET A 706 1.05 29.36 3.81
CA MET A 706 1.72 28.08 4.00
C MET A 706 3.14 28.13 3.44
N VAL A 707 4.07 27.49 4.14
CA VAL A 707 5.47 27.34 3.73
C VAL A 707 5.74 25.89 3.40
N GLY A 708 6.23 25.58 2.20
CA GLY A 708 6.44 24.20 1.74
C GLY A 708 5.18 23.59 1.14
N SER A 709 5.07 22.27 1.20
CA SER A 709 3.93 21.52 0.68
C SER A 709 3.58 20.33 1.60
N GLY A 710 2.31 20.01 1.74
CA GLY A 710 1.80 18.95 2.59
C GLY A 710 0.29 19.03 2.75
N TYR A 711 -0.23 18.26 3.67
CA TYR A 711 -1.65 18.27 4.02
C TYR A 711 -1.89 19.18 5.23
N VAL A 712 -2.96 19.96 5.20
CA VAL A 712 -3.44 20.82 6.30
C VAL A 712 -4.94 20.66 6.49
N ASP A 713 -5.37 20.54 7.77
CA ASP A 713 -6.78 20.49 8.12
C ASP A 713 -7.00 21.12 9.52
N ALA A 714 -8.24 21.09 10.00
CA ALA A 714 -8.60 21.54 11.33
C ALA A 714 -8.97 20.36 12.26
N THR A 715 -8.78 20.56 13.55
CA THR A 715 -9.17 19.61 14.59
C THR A 715 -9.80 20.33 15.77
N SER A 716 -10.69 19.65 16.49
CA SER A 716 -11.24 20.12 17.80
C SER A 716 -10.55 19.46 19.00
N GLY A 717 -9.54 18.63 18.76
CA GLY A 717 -8.83 17.88 19.80
C GLY A 717 -7.46 18.46 20.17
N PHE A 718 -7.33 19.79 20.26
CA PHE A 718 -6.10 20.40 20.74
C PHE A 718 -6.03 20.35 22.26
N GLY A 719 -4.85 20.09 22.83
CA GLY A 719 -4.67 19.97 24.29
C GLY A 719 -4.79 21.29 25.05
N MET A 720 -4.75 22.43 24.36
CA MET A 720 -4.98 23.78 24.88
C MET A 720 -6.28 24.32 24.33
N SER A 721 -6.94 25.21 25.06
CA SER A 721 -8.15 25.87 24.57
C SER A 721 -8.02 27.39 24.52
N ALA A 722 -8.88 28.02 23.74
CA ALA A 722 -9.01 29.48 23.66
C ALA A 722 -10.43 29.94 23.98
N LYS A 723 -10.53 31.13 24.55
CA LYS A 723 -11.77 31.88 24.72
C LYS A 723 -11.58 33.33 24.27
N TRP A 724 -12.68 33.98 23.92
CA TRP A 724 -12.74 35.42 23.60
C TRP A 724 -14.17 35.96 23.71
N SER A 725 -14.31 37.29 23.85
CA SER A 725 -15.59 37.99 23.95
C SER A 725 -15.76 39.13 22.92
N ASP A 726 -14.74 39.41 22.10
CA ASP A 726 -14.70 40.56 21.20
C ASP A 726 -14.31 40.16 19.75
N GLY A 727 -14.74 38.98 19.30
CA GLY A 727 -14.36 38.41 18.03
C GLY A 727 -15.28 38.70 16.85
N ALA A 728 -14.82 38.40 15.66
CA ALA A 728 -15.54 38.35 14.40
C ALA A 728 -14.93 37.26 13.49
N PRO A 729 -15.74 36.47 12.78
CA PRO A 729 -17.21 36.47 12.69
C PRO A 729 -17.93 35.94 13.95
N THR A 730 -17.28 35.12 14.79
CA THR A 730 -17.88 34.64 16.03
C THR A 730 -17.57 35.62 17.15
N LYS A 731 -18.60 36.26 17.66
CA LYS A 731 -18.46 37.33 18.63
C LYS A 731 -17.82 36.88 19.95
N GLN A 732 -18.25 35.72 20.46
CA GLN A 732 -17.84 35.20 21.76
C GLN A 732 -17.70 33.69 21.73
N VAL A 733 -16.69 33.16 22.39
CA VAL A 733 -16.45 31.74 22.62
C VAL A 733 -15.93 31.58 24.04
N GLU A 734 -16.52 30.67 24.81
CA GLU A 734 -16.11 30.42 26.20
C GLU A 734 -15.00 29.37 26.29
N ASP A 735 -15.02 28.43 25.37
CA ASP A 735 -14.03 27.36 25.28
C ASP A 735 -13.99 26.72 23.89
N THR A 736 -12.83 26.71 23.26
CA THR A 736 -12.64 26.00 21.99
C THR A 736 -11.25 25.37 21.89
N HIS A 737 -11.20 24.11 21.55
CA HIS A 737 -10.00 23.36 21.25
C HIS A 737 -9.71 23.29 19.76
N ALA A 738 -10.43 24.03 18.93
CA ALA A 738 -10.24 24.05 17.49
C ALA A 738 -8.89 24.66 17.11
N SER A 739 -8.14 23.99 16.27
CA SER A 739 -6.83 24.44 15.79
C SER A 739 -6.57 23.93 14.38
N LEU A 740 -5.63 24.51 13.68
CA LEU A 740 -5.09 23.93 12.47
C LEU A 740 -4.01 22.89 12.81
N TRP A 741 -3.91 21.88 11.99
CA TRP A 741 -2.81 20.92 12.01
C TRP A 741 -2.30 20.67 10.60
N LEU A 742 -1.02 20.36 10.51
CA LEU A 742 -0.38 19.94 9.26
C LEU A 742 0.56 18.77 9.53
N ASN A 743 0.77 17.96 8.51
CA ASN A 743 1.80 16.93 8.48
C ASN A 743 2.75 17.18 7.31
N SER A 744 3.81 16.44 7.21
CA SER A 744 4.93 16.53 6.27
C SER A 744 6.06 17.44 6.75
N VAL A 745 7.22 16.84 6.91
CA VAL A 745 8.46 17.56 7.27
C VAL A 745 8.77 18.62 6.23
N GLY A 746 9.08 19.82 6.69
CA GLY A 746 9.29 20.98 5.83
C GLY A 746 8.05 21.82 5.59
N TYR A 747 6.85 21.35 5.92
CA TYR A 747 5.61 22.10 5.80
C TYR A 747 5.37 22.95 7.06
N GLY A 748 4.79 24.13 6.91
CA GLY A 748 4.63 25.04 8.04
C GLY A 748 3.68 26.20 7.77
N TYR A 749 3.41 26.95 8.84
CA TYR A 749 2.58 28.13 8.88
C TYR A 749 3.47 29.38 8.86
N ARG A 750 3.05 30.43 8.14
CA ARG A 750 3.69 31.72 8.12
C ARG A 750 2.65 32.84 8.23
N PHE A 751 2.94 33.84 9.06
CA PHE A 751 2.16 35.07 9.18
C PHE A 751 3.05 36.22 9.65
N THR A 752 2.56 37.45 9.58
CA THR A 752 3.31 38.64 9.98
C THR A 752 2.60 39.41 11.08
N ALA A 753 3.35 40.22 11.85
CA ALA A 753 2.84 41.25 12.73
C ALA A 753 3.55 42.58 12.45
N PRO A 754 2.93 43.75 12.71
CA PRO A 754 3.58 45.03 12.46
C PRO A 754 4.77 45.26 13.41
N ALA A 755 5.83 45.81 12.89
CA ALA A 755 7.02 46.19 13.62
C ALA A 755 7.43 47.63 13.32
N ASP A 756 7.82 48.33 14.33
CA ASP A 756 8.41 49.69 14.29
C ASP A 756 9.30 49.90 15.50
N THR A 757 9.68 51.12 15.80
CA THR A 757 10.52 51.44 16.98
C THR A 757 9.78 51.34 18.30
N THR A 758 8.46 50.99 18.30
CA THR A 758 7.64 50.79 19.50
C THR A 758 7.75 49.34 19.96
N PRO A 759 8.09 49.06 21.22
CA PRO A 759 8.15 47.68 21.73
C PRO A 759 6.78 47.00 21.72
N ARG A 760 6.74 45.77 21.24
CA ARG A 760 5.55 44.91 21.18
C ARG A 760 5.86 43.50 21.68
N VAL A 761 4.77 42.83 22.06
CA VAL A 761 4.77 41.39 22.43
C VAL A 761 3.80 40.68 21.55
N LEU A 762 4.29 39.63 20.87
CA LEU A 762 3.48 38.64 20.15
C LEU A 762 3.54 37.31 20.89
N LYS A 763 2.38 36.77 21.29
CA LYS A 763 2.31 35.40 21.78
C LYS A 763 1.75 34.48 20.72
N ILE A 764 2.28 33.27 20.60
CA ILE A 764 1.90 32.28 19.59
C ILE A 764 1.64 30.96 20.29
N TYR A 765 0.45 30.40 20.12
CA TYR A 765 -0.02 29.19 20.77
C TYR A 765 0.06 28.00 19.83
N VAL A 766 0.95 27.07 20.13
CA VAL A 766 1.38 25.98 19.25
C VAL A 766 1.31 24.63 19.93
N GLY A 767 1.39 23.58 19.13
CA GLY A 767 1.49 22.20 19.62
C GLY A 767 1.94 21.21 18.57
N GLY A 768 2.03 19.94 18.98
CA GLY A 768 2.34 18.83 18.12
C GLY A 768 1.92 17.51 18.73
N ILE A 769 1.85 16.45 17.93
CA ILE A 769 1.56 15.08 18.37
C ILE A 769 2.48 14.09 17.69
N GLU A 770 2.48 12.86 18.17
CA GLU A 770 3.19 11.71 17.62
C GLU A 770 4.71 11.96 17.42
N GLY A 771 5.33 12.60 18.41
CA GLY A 771 6.77 12.85 18.38
C GLY A 771 7.21 13.95 17.41
N ALA A 772 6.29 14.79 16.90
CA ALA A 772 6.62 15.87 16.00
C ALA A 772 7.68 16.81 16.58
N GLY A 773 8.76 17.04 15.84
CA GLY A 773 9.72 18.10 16.11
C GLY A 773 9.40 19.33 15.29
N CYS A 774 9.28 20.48 15.94
CA CYS A 774 8.90 21.73 15.29
C CYS A 774 9.91 22.84 15.58
N THR A 775 10.02 23.79 14.63
CA THR A 775 10.87 24.98 14.80
C THR A 775 10.04 26.24 14.59
N LEU A 776 10.16 27.20 15.51
CA LEU A 776 9.66 28.57 15.35
C LEU A 776 10.84 29.47 14.96
N THR A 777 10.62 30.27 13.91
CA THR A 777 11.52 31.34 13.51
C THR A 777 10.76 32.66 13.55
N ALA A 778 11.35 33.69 14.14
CA ALA A 778 10.88 35.04 14.11
C ALA A 778 11.96 35.96 13.52
N HIS A 779 11.60 36.78 12.52
CA HIS A 779 12.51 37.60 11.73
C HIS A 779 11.95 39.03 11.57
N LEU A 780 12.78 40.06 11.82
CA LEU A 780 12.44 41.45 11.55
C LEU A 780 12.80 41.82 10.11
N SER A 781 11.90 42.41 9.35
CA SER A 781 12.08 42.73 7.92
C SER A 781 13.19 43.74 7.60
N ASP A 782 13.69 44.44 8.61
CA ASP A 782 14.79 45.42 8.45
C ASP A 782 16.14 44.88 8.96
N ASP A 783 16.21 43.59 9.28
CA ASP A 783 17.42 42.94 9.82
C ASP A 783 18.07 43.67 11.02
N SER A 784 17.28 44.47 11.78
CA SER A 784 17.78 45.31 12.86
C SER A 784 18.11 44.53 14.15
N ALA A 785 17.73 43.25 14.21
CA ALA A 785 18.12 42.31 15.24
C ALA A 785 18.28 40.92 14.64
N SER A 786 19.09 40.06 15.26
CA SER A 786 19.23 38.65 14.85
C SER A 786 17.92 37.91 15.02
N ASP A 787 17.66 36.96 14.12
CA ASP A 787 16.49 36.08 14.18
C ASP A 787 16.41 35.36 15.51
N TYR A 788 15.20 35.21 16.04
CA TYR A 788 14.91 34.29 17.10
C TYR A 788 14.52 32.94 16.51
N VAL A 789 15.27 31.90 16.82
CA VAL A 789 15.00 30.55 16.37
C VAL A 789 14.89 29.61 17.61
N SER A 790 13.82 28.85 17.67
CA SER A 790 13.60 27.91 18.76
C SER A 790 13.02 26.58 18.25
N ASN A 791 13.59 25.50 18.75
CA ASN A 791 13.12 24.12 18.63
C ASN A 791 12.79 23.49 20.00
N THR A 792 12.45 24.32 20.99
CA THR A 792 12.17 23.88 22.36
C THR A 792 11.01 22.87 22.42
N PHE A 793 9.97 23.10 21.61
CA PHE A 793 8.83 22.19 21.57
C PHE A 793 9.06 21.09 20.52
N ASN A 794 9.43 19.93 21.02
CA ASN A 794 9.63 18.71 20.23
C ASN A 794 9.03 17.50 20.97
N GLY A 795 8.70 16.44 20.23
CA GLY A 795 7.98 15.28 20.72
C GLY A 795 8.68 14.40 21.76
N ASN A 796 9.91 14.77 22.18
CA ASN A 796 10.57 14.15 23.33
C ASN A 796 10.11 14.75 24.68
N LEU A 797 9.31 15.80 24.63
CA LEU A 797 8.72 16.45 25.80
C LEU A 797 7.25 16.02 25.90
N SER A 798 6.98 14.84 26.45
CA SER A 798 5.63 14.51 26.90
C SER A 798 5.32 15.40 28.11
N ASN A 799 4.41 16.34 27.96
CA ASN A 799 3.82 17.01 29.11
C ASN A 799 2.46 16.37 29.39
N ASP A 800 2.08 16.27 30.67
CA ASP A 800 0.87 15.59 31.16
C ASP A 800 -0.46 16.17 30.63
N TRP A 801 -0.42 17.13 29.72
CA TRP A 801 -1.57 17.87 29.19
C TRP A 801 -2.02 17.44 27.79
N SER A 802 -1.26 16.53 27.14
CA SER A 802 -1.71 15.97 25.85
C SER A 802 -2.45 14.67 26.05
N PRO A 803 -3.70 14.54 25.59
CA PRO A 803 -4.42 13.27 25.61
C PRO A 803 -3.82 12.22 24.65
N VAL A 804 -2.79 12.60 23.86
CA VAL A 804 -2.15 11.73 22.87
C VAL A 804 -0.69 11.49 23.26
N PRO A 805 -0.22 10.23 23.32
CA PRO A 805 1.19 9.93 23.60
C PRO A 805 2.14 10.68 22.65
N GLY A 806 3.23 11.25 23.19
CA GLY A 806 4.22 12.00 22.40
C GLY A 806 3.72 13.36 21.89
N GLY A 807 2.66 13.92 22.48
CA GLY A 807 2.17 15.26 22.18
C GLY A 807 2.70 16.35 23.11
N PHE A 808 2.70 17.57 22.62
CA PHE A 808 3.03 18.77 23.39
C PHE A 808 2.08 19.91 23.04
N THR A 809 1.91 20.85 23.98
CA THR A 809 1.35 22.17 23.78
C THR A 809 2.24 23.21 24.45
N GLY A 810 2.33 24.40 23.87
CA GLY A 810 3.19 25.45 24.36
C GLY A 810 2.84 26.82 23.82
N MET A 811 3.47 27.83 24.40
CA MET A 811 3.34 29.22 24.03
C MET A 811 4.72 29.83 23.78
N TYR A 812 4.88 30.49 22.65
CA TYR A 812 6.01 31.36 22.41
C TYR A 812 5.63 32.81 22.73
N THR A 813 6.45 33.49 23.51
CA THR A 813 6.36 34.92 23.78
C THR A 813 7.52 35.63 23.08
N ILE A 814 7.23 36.37 22.01
CA ILE A 814 8.21 37.12 21.22
C ILE A 814 8.10 38.60 21.57
N ARG A 815 9.17 39.18 22.16
CA ARG A 815 9.32 40.60 22.46
C ARG A 815 10.19 41.25 21.41
N TYR A 816 9.70 42.31 20.76
CA TYR A 816 10.40 42.87 19.62
C TYR A 816 10.17 44.37 19.40
N ARG A 817 11.11 44.99 18.78
CA ARG A 817 11.00 46.29 18.12
C ARG A 817 11.95 46.34 16.92
N ALA A 818 11.56 46.95 15.84
CA ALA A 818 12.42 47.19 14.70
C ALA A 818 13.33 48.41 14.89
N GLY A 819 14.40 48.52 14.15
CA GLY A 819 15.29 49.68 14.11
C GLY A 819 14.70 50.87 13.34
N SER A 820 13.67 50.63 12.55
CA SER A 820 13.02 51.61 11.67
C SER A 820 11.50 51.45 11.63
N PRO A 821 10.73 52.50 11.26
CA PRO A 821 9.27 52.44 11.16
C PRO A 821 8.82 51.60 9.96
N ASN A 822 7.54 51.18 9.99
CA ASN A 822 6.87 50.46 8.89
C ASN A 822 7.50 49.10 8.52
N GLN A 823 8.05 48.40 9.50
CA GLN A 823 8.58 47.05 9.34
C GLN A 823 7.55 45.99 9.70
N THR A 824 7.92 44.73 9.48
CA THR A 824 7.15 43.56 9.91
C THR A 824 8.00 42.59 10.71
N LEU A 825 7.38 41.91 11.64
CA LEU A 825 7.88 40.67 12.23
C LEU A 825 7.25 39.50 11.49
N GLU A 826 8.06 38.70 10.82
CA GLU A 826 7.62 37.44 10.17
C GLU A 826 7.77 36.29 11.17
N ILE A 827 6.74 35.50 11.32
CA ILE A 827 6.73 34.26 12.09
C ILE A 827 6.58 33.07 11.16
N THR A 828 7.44 32.09 11.33
CA THR A 828 7.31 30.77 10.69
C THR A 828 7.29 29.68 11.77
N TRP A 829 6.24 28.87 11.79
CA TRP A 829 6.11 27.67 12.63
C TRP A 829 6.07 26.44 11.73
N LYS A 830 7.06 25.55 11.83
CA LYS A 830 7.34 24.53 10.82
C LYS A 830 7.59 23.15 11.44
N LEU A 831 7.01 22.10 10.87
CA LEU A 831 7.36 20.72 11.18
C LEU A 831 8.76 20.42 10.61
N THR A 832 9.70 20.05 11.46
CA THR A 832 11.11 19.86 11.10
C THR A 832 11.57 18.41 11.24
N SER A 833 10.90 17.61 12.05
CA SER A 833 11.14 16.17 12.17
C SER A 833 9.90 15.43 12.62
N GLU A 834 9.74 14.20 12.19
CA GLU A 834 8.70 13.27 12.63
C GLU A 834 9.29 11.85 12.69
N PRO A 835 9.30 11.20 13.84
CA PRO A 835 9.80 9.82 13.98
C PRO A 835 8.84 8.80 13.37
N ASN A 836 7.53 9.10 13.32
CA ASN A 836 6.49 8.25 12.76
C ASN A 836 5.99 8.86 11.45
N ARG A 837 6.42 8.28 10.32
CA ARG A 837 6.12 8.76 8.96
C ARG A 837 4.61 9.03 8.78
N TYR A 838 4.25 10.29 8.49
CA TYR A 838 2.89 10.82 8.27
C TYR A 838 1.96 10.94 9.51
N LEU A 839 2.41 10.60 10.71
CA LEU A 839 1.59 10.73 11.91
C LEU A 839 1.95 11.97 12.75
N GLY A 840 3.20 12.46 12.65
CA GLY A 840 3.65 13.67 13.32
C GLY A 840 2.93 14.91 12.77
N GLN A 841 2.35 15.71 13.67
CA GLN A 841 1.61 16.92 13.29
C GLN A 841 2.16 18.15 13.99
N ALA A 842 2.35 19.25 13.24
CA ALA A 842 2.50 20.59 13.83
C ALA A 842 1.12 21.27 13.90
N ARG A 843 0.80 21.86 15.05
CA ARG A 843 -0.50 22.48 15.32
C ARG A 843 -0.37 23.95 15.64
N LEU A 844 -1.36 24.75 15.22
CA LEU A 844 -1.43 26.21 15.46
C LEU A 844 -2.86 26.57 15.90
N LEU A 845 -2.98 27.13 17.10
CA LEU A 845 -4.25 27.54 17.69
C LEU A 845 -4.56 29.03 17.43
N ALA A 846 -3.69 29.90 17.88
CA ALA A 846 -3.93 31.35 17.89
C ALA A 846 -2.64 32.16 17.96
N ALA A 847 -2.75 33.47 17.73
CA ALA A 847 -1.73 34.46 18.06
C ALA A 847 -2.37 35.71 18.66
N THR A 848 -1.67 36.35 19.60
CA THR A 848 -2.11 37.63 20.25
C THR A 848 -1.02 38.67 20.20
N LEU A 849 -1.40 39.92 19.94
CA LEU A 849 -0.52 41.09 19.86
C LEU A 849 -0.86 42.12 20.93
N ALA A 850 0.14 42.57 21.66
CA ALA A 850 0.03 43.60 22.68
C ALA A 850 1.22 44.58 22.67
N SER A 851 1.08 45.72 23.28
CA SER A 851 2.22 46.61 23.60
C SER A 851 3.08 45.98 24.71
N ASP A 852 4.40 46.14 24.65
CA ASP A 852 5.31 45.67 25.69
C ASP A 852 5.50 46.76 26.79
N PRO A 853 4.89 46.61 27.99
CA PRO A 853 5.00 47.60 29.03
C PRO A 853 6.34 47.60 29.78
N GLU A 854 7.14 46.52 29.65
CA GLU A 854 8.40 46.35 30.40
C GLU A 854 9.62 47.02 29.72
N ARG A 855 9.46 47.51 28.50
CA ARG A 855 10.54 48.17 27.71
C ARG A 855 10.18 49.59 27.25
N ARG A 856 9.51 50.40 28.12
CA ARG A 856 9.28 51.87 27.82
C ARG A 856 10.52 52.68 28.03
#